data_1c4198c3b4bd75c077872e95b0510806
#
_entry.id   1c4198c3b4bd75c077872e95b0510806
#
_cell.length_a   1.000
_cell.length_b   1.000
_cell.length_c   1.000
_cell.angle_alpha   90.00
_cell.angle_beta   90.00
_cell.angle_gamma   90.00
#
_symmetry.space_group_name_H-M   'P 1'
#
loop_
_entity.id
_entity.type
_entity.pdbx_description
1 polymer ?
#
loop_
_entity_poly.entity_id
_entity_poly.type
_entity_poly.pdbx_seq_one_letter_code
_entity_poly.pdbx_strand_id
1 'polypeptide(L)'
;MSKDRDDELNSSPEFSLEEILAEFGGGGQRDDVPSAGGPDLPWPEARHAPPPQNVVPFPGMRAQDPPAEEAPSEGEEAPEEELPPPPPPGKPKKPPVSEKVLEFPEDETPPLQAGIEHLKRKADAYAEKMFEDEGKEVSEETVRFERLIPGVDEEDDDEEAPRPRERKPRKAPEPPPDLPPGQLAGRYGKGLGLLRLRTALVFLLTLPLLWMALAPFFLLPLPGALQGSFPLQVWCSAGLLAVSMVLGIDVLARGLVQLFLFRPGADTAAAFACVFTLADALTQLERMPERDTLPYSAAAALALFCCMWGTYAKRQGLRLSCRTAASASTPYLVTLDPRSWNGRDTYAKWSGPIHGYGSQIQEEDGAQRVFRISVPLLLLGSFLCSLIASVGEGRGDHLLWCLSATLTASASFSGLLIFARPYRTLARRLSSSGAALAGWSGAVRSGRAILLTDTDLFPPGMVSLNGIKVFGDFSVEKVVAVCATLIRESGSGLDKIFHDLLRAQGAVYRRCSGFQRHEGGGLSADIRGEHILVGSASFMALMEVSLPQGLNVRNAVFCAIDGELAGIFALNYVLHGTISPAISALVGAHVSPVLCTRDFNLIPAMLRQKFKLPVEKMDFPSVERRTELSDPDAPHSPRITAVLCREGLGPFSEAVVGAKRLKIAVRISSALSVLGSVIGLLLAFYLTFVSAWQSISPAQMVVFLAAWLAPTLLISNWVNRY
;
A
#
# COMPACT_ATOMS: atom_id res chain seq x y z
N MET A 1 46.78 28.63 17.25
CA MET A 1 47.40 27.34 17.48
C MET A 1 46.27 26.37 17.78
N SER A 2 45.69 25.78 16.78
CA SER A 2 44.78 24.59 16.81
C SER A 2 44.27 24.35 15.37
N LYS A 3 45.17 23.83 14.51
CA LYS A 3 44.77 23.54 13.13
C LYS A 3 45.62 22.42 12.51
N ASP A 4 46.15 21.50 13.35
CA ASP A 4 46.97 20.39 12.89
C ASP A 4 46.63 19.11 13.69
N ARG A 5 45.37 18.66 13.63
CA ARG A 5 44.96 17.37 14.26
C ARG A 5 43.90 16.59 13.50
N ASP A 6 43.45 17.06 12.35
CA ASP A 6 42.36 16.40 11.59
C ASP A 6 42.84 15.67 10.31
N ASP A 7 44.16 15.72 9.99
CA ASP A 7 44.70 15.10 8.76
C ASP A 7 45.26 13.67 8.91
N GLU A 8 45.28 13.10 10.12
CA GLU A 8 45.83 11.73 10.34
C GLU A 8 44.78 10.61 10.36
N LEU A 9 43.51 10.90 10.18
CA LEU A 9 42.42 9.88 10.24
C LEU A 9 41.85 9.44 8.88
N ASN A 10 42.44 9.88 7.76
CA ASN A 10 41.89 9.66 6.42
C ASN A 10 42.83 8.89 5.47
N SER A 11 43.74 8.07 5.98
CA SER A 11 44.54 7.15 5.17
C SER A 11 44.12 5.71 5.38
N SER A 12 42.95 5.34 4.85
CA SER A 12 42.64 3.91 4.57
C SER A 12 43.34 3.55 3.24
N PRO A 13 44.10 2.45 3.17
CA PRO A 13 44.71 2.00 1.94
C PRO A 13 43.60 1.58 0.95
N GLU A 14 43.38 2.38 -0.07
CA GLU A 14 42.61 1.99 -1.25
C GLU A 14 43.46 0.97 -2.03
N PHE A 15 43.09 -0.30 -1.93
CA PHE A 15 43.60 -1.35 -2.81
C PHE A 15 43.01 -1.16 -4.20
N SER A 16 43.84 -0.87 -5.19
CA SER A 16 43.41 -0.72 -6.57
C SER A 16 43.07 -2.10 -7.20
N LEU A 17 42.18 -2.09 -8.19
CA LEU A 17 41.82 -3.29 -8.96
C LEU A 17 43.06 -3.96 -9.58
N GLU A 18 44.11 -3.18 -9.86
CA GLU A 18 45.39 -3.62 -10.43
C GLU A 18 46.23 -4.41 -9.42
N GLU A 19 46.17 -4.06 -8.13
CA GLU A 19 46.87 -4.79 -7.05
C GLU A 19 46.23 -6.19 -6.84
N ILE A 20 44.92 -6.28 -6.97
CA ILE A 20 44.19 -7.55 -6.88
C ILE A 20 44.49 -8.43 -8.11
N LEU A 21 44.61 -7.85 -9.30
CA LEU A 21 44.97 -8.59 -10.52
C LEU A 21 46.45 -8.99 -10.56
N ALA A 22 47.36 -8.24 -9.94
CA ALA A 22 48.78 -8.60 -9.85
C ALA A 22 49.04 -9.76 -8.86
N GLU A 23 48.21 -9.92 -7.82
CA GLU A 23 48.31 -11.01 -6.82
C GLU A 23 47.73 -12.34 -7.33
N PHE A 24 46.78 -12.28 -8.27
CA PHE A 24 46.12 -13.47 -8.82
C PHE A 24 46.40 -13.76 -10.31
N GLY A 25 47.06 -12.83 -11.03
CA GLY A 25 47.48 -12.98 -12.43
C GLY A 25 49.00 -13.22 -12.48
N GLY A 26 49.44 -14.48 -12.64
CA GLY A 26 50.85 -14.81 -12.82
C GLY A 26 51.48 -14.08 -14.00
N GLY A 27 52.57 -13.46 -13.72
CA GLY A 27 53.58 -12.71 -14.49
C GLY A 27 53.48 -12.62 -16.01
N GLY A 28 53.42 -11.40 -16.51
CA GLY A 28 53.68 -11.03 -17.90
C GLY A 28 54.12 -9.55 -17.97
N GLN A 29 55.25 -9.37 -18.62
CA GLN A 29 56.08 -8.17 -18.75
C GLN A 29 55.30 -6.89 -19.17
N ARG A 30 55.72 -5.76 -18.55
CA ARG A 30 55.36 -4.38 -18.93
C ARG A 30 56.09 -3.98 -20.23
N ASP A 31 55.38 -3.32 -21.14
CA ASP A 31 55.93 -2.40 -22.12
C ASP A 31 55.13 -1.07 -22.10
N ASP A 32 55.89 0.00 -22.13
CA ASP A 32 55.51 1.42 -21.96
C ASP A 32 54.60 1.95 -23.06
N VAL A 33 53.60 2.78 -22.70
CA VAL A 33 52.89 3.62 -23.65
C VAL A 33 52.73 5.08 -23.08
N PRO A 34 53.08 6.09 -23.84
CA PRO A 34 53.03 7.52 -23.43
C PRO A 34 51.61 8.11 -23.63
N SER A 35 51.31 9.10 -22.78
CA SER A 35 50.07 9.88 -22.79
C SER A 35 50.00 10.90 -23.92
N ALA A 36 48.88 11.04 -24.62
CA ALA A 36 48.47 12.25 -25.35
C ALA A 36 46.95 12.31 -25.55
N GLY A 37 46.37 13.51 -25.40
CA GLY A 37 44.96 13.79 -25.25
C GLY A 37 44.09 13.89 -26.50
N GLY A 38 42.79 13.78 -26.24
CA GLY A 38 41.57 14.28 -26.88
C GLY A 38 41.34 14.02 -28.36
N PRO A 39 40.13 14.21 -28.95
CA PRO A 39 38.76 14.20 -28.48
C PRO A 39 37.82 13.18 -29.17
N ASP A 40 36.59 13.05 -28.70
CA ASP A 40 35.35 12.44 -29.19
C ASP A 40 35.34 11.65 -30.52
N LEU A 41 34.98 10.35 -30.42
CA LEU A 41 34.25 9.59 -31.48
C LEU A 41 33.74 8.22 -30.95
N PRO A 42 32.78 7.57 -31.62
CA PRO A 42 31.77 6.66 -31.03
C PRO A 42 32.26 5.22 -30.81
N TRP A 43 31.55 4.55 -29.88
CA TRP A 43 31.79 3.17 -29.41
C TRP A 43 31.88 2.14 -30.54
N PRO A 44 32.92 1.30 -30.60
CA PRO A 44 32.90 0.07 -31.38
C PRO A 44 32.59 -1.15 -30.53
N GLU A 45 31.92 -2.08 -31.16
CA GLU A 45 31.51 -3.40 -30.66
C GLU A 45 32.64 -4.23 -30.04
N ALA A 46 32.32 -4.87 -28.90
CA ALA A 46 33.25 -5.72 -28.17
C ALA A 46 33.61 -6.98 -28.96
N ARG A 47 34.86 -7.09 -29.36
CA ARG A 47 35.46 -8.35 -29.84
C ARG A 47 35.89 -9.18 -28.62
N HIS A 48 35.43 -10.42 -28.57
CA HIS A 48 35.83 -11.42 -27.59
C HIS A 48 37.33 -11.72 -27.63
N ALA A 49 37.99 -11.53 -26.47
CA ALA A 49 39.34 -12.04 -26.23
C ALA A 49 39.27 -13.52 -25.78
N PRO A 50 40.22 -14.38 -26.14
CA PRO A 50 40.22 -15.79 -25.73
C PRO A 50 40.55 -15.93 -24.23
N PRO A 51 39.94 -16.91 -23.52
CA PRO A 51 40.16 -17.11 -22.09
C PRO A 51 41.58 -17.65 -21.79
N PRO A 52 42.15 -17.29 -20.62
CA PRO A 52 43.44 -17.82 -20.19
C PRO A 52 43.36 -19.32 -19.90
N GLN A 53 44.36 -20.06 -20.37
CA GLN A 53 44.51 -21.51 -20.13
C GLN A 53 44.88 -21.71 -18.66
N ASN A 54 44.00 -22.29 -17.89
CA ASN A 54 44.15 -22.99 -16.59
C ASN A 54 42.99 -22.74 -15.64
N VAL A 55 41.79 -22.40 -16.18
CA VAL A 55 40.55 -22.50 -15.41
C VAL A 55 39.78 -23.66 -16.01
N VAL A 56 39.45 -24.67 -15.23
CA VAL A 56 38.60 -25.78 -15.66
C VAL A 56 37.20 -25.20 -15.90
N PRO A 57 36.72 -25.13 -17.14
CA PRO A 57 35.38 -24.59 -17.39
C PRO A 57 34.33 -25.60 -16.94
N PHE A 58 33.31 -25.13 -16.27
CA PHE A 58 32.14 -25.94 -15.94
C PHE A 58 31.46 -26.44 -17.22
N PRO A 59 31.24 -27.75 -17.39
CA PRO A 59 30.44 -28.24 -18.50
C PRO A 59 28.96 -28.04 -18.17
N GLY A 60 28.28 -27.16 -18.92
CA GLY A 60 26.83 -27.15 -18.91
C GLY A 60 26.12 -25.83 -18.84
N MET A 61 26.45 -24.86 -19.69
CA MET A 61 25.48 -23.86 -20.15
C MET A 61 25.63 -23.67 -21.64
N ARG A 62 25.03 -24.58 -22.43
CA ARG A 62 24.59 -24.27 -23.78
C ARG A 62 23.16 -23.73 -23.70
N ALA A 63 22.98 -22.54 -24.19
CA ALA A 63 21.67 -22.03 -24.52
C ALA A 63 20.99 -23.01 -25.47
N GLN A 64 19.84 -23.53 -25.08
CA GLN A 64 18.96 -24.28 -26.01
C GLN A 64 18.14 -23.24 -26.75
N ASP A 65 18.27 -23.25 -28.06
CA ASP A 65 17.35 -22.63 -29.00
C ASP A 65 15.96 -23.27 -28.86
N PRO A 66 14.87 -22.51 -28.98
CA PRO A 66 13.52 -23.06 -28.90
C PRO A 66 13.26 -23.99 -30.10
N PRO A 67 12.62 -25.16 -29.93
CA PRO A 67 12.26 -26.04 -31.05
C PRO A 67 11.12 -25.42 -31.85
N ALA A 68 11.24 -25.59 -33.18
CA ALA A 68 10.26 -25.22 -34.20
C ALA A 68 8.96 -26.02 -34.01
N GLU A 69 7.83 -25.35 -34.25
CA GLU A 69 6.50 -25.94 -34.36
C GLU A 69 6.41 -26.92 -35.52
N GLU A 70 6.10 -28.18 -35.26
CA GLU A 70 5.53 -29.10 -36.24
C GLU A 70 4.07 -29.39 -35.88
N ALA A 71 3.21 -29.29 -36.89
CA ALA A 71 1.77 -29.49 -36.85
C ALA A 71 1.39 -30.96 -36.65
N PRO A 72 0.23 -31.27 -36.03
CA PRO A 72 -0.19 -32.62 -35.68
C PRO A 72 -0.82 -33.34 -36.90
N SER A 73 -0.42 -34.62 -37.12
CA SER A 73 -1.14 -35.59 -37.94
C SER A 73 -2.13 -36.40 -37.11
N GLU A 74 -3.29 -36.61 -37.71
CA GLU A 74 -4.44 -37.35 -37.22
C GLU A 74 -4.16 -38.84 -36.97
N GLY A 75 -4.89 -39.41 -35.95
CA GLY A 75 -5.37 -40.79 -35.99
C GLY A 75 -4.95 -41.65 -34.80
N GLU A 76 -5.88 -41.96 -33.94
CA GLU A 76 -6.39 -43.29 -33.56
C GLU A 76 -7.05 -43.28 -32.18
N GLU A 77 -8.32 -43.64 -32.20
CA GLU A 77 -9.20 -43.84 -31.05
C GLU A 77 -8.85 -45.15 -30.29
N ALA A 78 -8.89 -45.10 -28.98
CA ALA A 78 -9.05 -46.29 -28.13
C ALA A 78 -9.95 -45.98 -26.91
N PRO A 79 -10.75 -46.92 -26.39
CA PRO A 79 -12.09 -46.69 -25.88
C PRO A 79 -12.17 -46.31 -24.39
N GLU A 80 -13.19 -45.50 -24.10
CA GLU A 80 -13.59 -45.05 -22.75
C GLU A 80 -14.15 -46.20 -21.91
N GLU A 81 -13.65 -46.35 -20.70
CA GLU A 81 -14.21 -47.17 -19.63
C GLU A 81 -15.10 -46.27 -18.74
N GLU A 82 -16.41 -46.49 -18.81
CA GLU A 82 -17.44 -45.78 -18.04
C GLU A 82 -17.36 -46.11 -16.55
N LEU A 83 -17.23 -45.11 -15.71
CA LEU A 83 -17.46 -45.16 -14.24
C LEU A 83 -18.89 -44.72 -13.94
N PRO A 84 -19.60 -45.40 -13.02
CA PRO A 84 -21.01 -45.10 -12.74
C PRO A 84 -21.18 -43.80 -11.93
N PRO A 85 -22.35 -43.10 -12.08
CA PRO A 85 -22.63 -41.84 -11.45
C PRO A 85 -22.93 -41.96 -9.94
N PRO A 86 -22.61 -40.94 -9.12
CA PRO A 86 -22.92 -40.91 -7.71
C PRO A 86 -24.42 -40.60 -7.46
N PRO A 87 -24.99 -41.07 -6.34
CA PRO A 87 -26.42 -40.90 -6.04
C PRO A 87 -26.78 -39.46 -5.65
N PRO A 88 -28.04 -39.03 -5.87
CA PRO A 88 -28.47 -37.65 -5.63
C PRO A 88 -28.64 -37.32 -4.15
N PRO A 89 -28.36 -36.04 -3.74
CA PRO A 89 -28.52 -35.63 -2.34
C PRO A 89 -30.00 -35.43 -1.95
N GLY A 90 -30.36 -35.97 -0.79
CA GLY A 90 -31.71 -35.87 -0.21
C GLY A 90 -32.07 -34.44 0.21
N LYS A 91 -33.31 -34.07 0.00
CA LYS A 91 -33.92 -32.79 0.36
C LYS A 91 -34.01 -32.63 1.88
N PRO A 92 -33.68 -31.45 2.44
CA PRO A 92 -33.87 -31.18 3.87
C PRO A 92 -35.37 -30.92 4.18
N LYS A 93 -35.85 -31.53 5.25
CA LYS A 93 -37.20 -31.33 5.81
C LYS A 93 -37.28 -29.96 6.51
N LYS A 94 -38.36 -29.21 6.24
CA LYS A 94 -38.74 -27.97 6.92
C LYS A 94 -39.20 -28.25 8.35
N PRO A 95 -38.82 -27.47 9.38
CA PRO A 95 -39.45 -27.47 10.69
C PRO A 95 -40.75 -26.65 10.69
N PRO A 96 -41.71 -26.93 11.62
CA PRO A 96 -43.04 -26.35 11.62
C PRO A 96 -43.05 -24.88 12.10
N VAL A 97 -43.93 -24.11 11.48
CA VAL A 97 -44.25 -22.72 11.81
C VAL A 97 -45.04 -22.68 13.12
N SER A 98 -44.59 -21.95 14.13
CA SER A 98 -45.41 -21.55 15.27
C SER A 98 -45.69 -20.03 15.18
N GLU A 99 -46.97 -19.72 15.07
CA GLU A 99 -47.52 -18.39 15.22
C GLU A 99 -47.23 -17.86 16.64
N LYS A 100 -46.62 -16.70 16.76
CA LYS A 100 -46.60 -15.88 18.00
C LYS A 100 -47.12 -14.48 17.69
N VAL A 101 -48.26 -14.22 18.33
CA VAL A 101 -48.93 -12.94 18.44
C VAL A 101 -47.97 -11.90 19.05
N LEU A 102 -47.86 -10.74 18.44
CA LEU A 102 -47.12 -9.57 18.94
C LEU A 102 -48.08 -8.69 19.75
N GLU A 103 -47.92 -8.68 21.07
CA GLU A 103 -48.44 -7.62 21.93
C GLU A 103 -47.42 -6.49 22.02
N PHE A 104 -47.84 -5.26 21.75
CA PHE A 104 -47.08 -4.04 21.93
C PHE A 104 -47.30 -3.50 23.34
N PRO A 105 -46.24 -3.18 24.13
CA PRO A 105 -46.41 -2.35 25.30
C PRO A 105 -46.26 -0.87 24.92
N GLU A 106 -47.22 -0.08 25.29
CA GLU A 106 -47.21 1.38 25.31
C GLU A 106 -46.25 1.84 26.44
N ASP A 107 -45.17 2.57 26.07
CA ASP A 107 -44.51 3.45 26.99
C ASP A 107 -44.03 4.69 26.23
N GLU A 108 -44.64 5.80 26.55
CA GLU A 108 -44.43 7.12 26.03
C GLU A 108 -43.11 7.73 26.54
N THR A 109 -42.08 7.80 25.69
CA THR A 109 -41.00 8.76 25.83
C THR A 109 -40.93 9.63 24.58
N PRO A 110 -40.77 10.97 24.69
CA PRO A 110 -40.83 11.82 23.50
C PRO A 110 -39.72 11.47 22.49
N PRO A 111 -40.04 11.33 21.21
CA PRO A 111 -39.13 10.77 20.21
C PRO A 111 -37.88 11.60 19.93
N LEU A 112 -37.82 12.83 20.38
CA LEU A 112 -36.68 13.74 20.17
C LEU A 112 -35.52 13.50 21.14
N GLN A 113 -35.78 13.13 22.40
CA GLN A 113 -34.72 12.86 23.41
C GLN A 113 -34.03 11.52 23.12
N ALA A 114 -34.77 10.50 22.73
CA ALA A 114 -34.20 9.21 22.35
C ALA A 114 -33.33 9.31 21.07
N GLY A 115 -33.68 10.20 20.16
CA GLY A 115 -32.91 10.50 18.96
C GLY A 115 -31.57 11.21 19.27
N ILE A 116 -31.58 12.15 20.20
CA ILE A 116 -30.39 12.92 20.60
C ILE A 116 -29.41 12.04 21.39
N GLU A 117 -29.91 11.21 22.31
CA GLU A 117 -29.06 10.26 23.03
C GLU A 117 -28.47 9.18 22.13
N HIS A 118 -29.23 8.73 21.14
CA HIS A 118 -28.74 7.77 20.14
C HIS A 118 -27.67 8.38 19.23
N LEU A 119 -27.80 9.69 18.88
CA LEU A 119 -26.79 10.43 18.12
C LEU A 119 -25.53 10.68 18.96
N LYS A 120 -25.69 11.03 20.25
CA LYS A 120 -24.57 11.24 21.17
C LYS A 120 -23.77 9.96 21.38
N ARG A 121 -24.42 8.82 21.65
CA ARG A 121 -23.74 7.51 21.79
C ARG A 121 -23.08 7.05 20.50
N LYS A 122 -23.65 7.39 19.33
CA LYS A 122 -23.02 7.08 18.05
C LYS A 122 -21.81 7.97 17.77
N ALA A 123 -21.86 9.23 18.17
CA ALA A 123 -20.73 10.16 18.06
C ALA A 123 -19.57 9.74 18.98
N ASP A 124 -19.86 9.36 20.22
CA ASP A 124 -18.87 8.90 21.19
C ASP A 124 -18.23 7.57 20.75
N ALA A 125 -19.01 6.58 20.29
CA ALA A 125 -18.49 5.32 19.77
C ALA A 125 -17.69 5.47 18.45
N TYR A 126 -17.95 6.53 17.68
CA TYR A 126 -17.19 6.84 16.47
C TYR A 126 -15.93 7.66 16.77
N ALA A 127 -15.98 8.54 17.76
CA ALA A 127 -14.81 9.24 18.27
C ALA A 127 -13.81 8.22 18.84
N GLU A 128 -14.27 7.31 19.69
CA GLU A 128 -13.45 6.23 20.26
C GLU A 128 -12.82 5.36 19.15
N LYS A 129 -13.58 5.03 18.10
CA LYS A 129 -13.07 4.28 16.93
C LYS A 129 -12.14 5.07 16.02
N MET A 130 -12.24 6.38 15.95
CA MET A 130 -11.31 7.24 15.22
C MET A 130 -9.98 7.42 15.97
N PHE A 131 -10.00 7.38 17.30
CA PHE A 131 -8.81 7.54 18.14
C PHE A 131 -8.19 6.21 18.59
N GLU A 132 -8.86 5.07 18.43
CA GLU A 132 -8.31 3.72 18.72
C GLU A 132 -7.08 3.36 17.86
N ASP A 133 -6.79 4.14 16.81
CA ASP A 133 -5.62 3.97 15.93
C ASP A 133 -4.40 4.85 16.34
N GLU A 134 -4.56 5.73 17.33
CA GLU A 134 -3.44 6.38 18.02
C GLU A 134 -3.12 5.56 19.26
N GLY A 135 -1.98 4.87 19.20
CA GLY A 135 -1.52 3.86 20.11
C GLY A 135 -1.86 4.12 21.58
N LYS A 136 -2.27 3.06 22.25
CA LYS A 136 -2.26 2.94 23.70
C LYS A 136 -0.88 3.29 24.26
N GLU A 137 -0.68 4.57 24.51
CA GLU A 137 0.08 5.07 25.62
C GLU A 137 -0.92 5.79 26.54
N VAL A 138 -1.75 4.99 27.19
CA VAL A 138 -2.38 5.44 28.42
C VAL A 138 -1.24 5.44 29.45
N SER A 139 -0.68 6.62 29.70
CA SER A 139 0.27 6.80 30.77
C SER A 139 -0.38 6.36 32.09
N GLU A 140 0.39 5.64 32.91
CA GLU A 140 -0.02 5.22 34.26
C GLU A 140 -0.44 6.39 35.20
N GLU A 141 -0.36 7.63 34.73
CA GLU A 141 -0.77 8.82 35.46
C GLU A 141 -2.29 9.01 35.51
N THR A 142 -3.07 8.51 34.55
CA THR A 142 -4.55 8.67 34.55
C THR A 142 -5.23 7.77 35.58
N VAL A 143 -4.62 6.65 35.95
CA VAL A 143 -5.14 5.72 36.97
C VAL A 143 -4.91 6.26 38.39
N ARG A 144 -4.03 7.24 38.57
CA ARG A 144 -3.71 7.84 39.87
C ARG A 144 -4.66 8.97 40.30
N PHE A 145 -5.42 9.52 39.35
CA PHE A 145 -6.32 10.67 39.65
C PHE A 145 -7.68 10.24 40.19
N GLU A 146 -8.15 9.02 39.92
CA GLU A 146 -9.44 8.51 40.45
C GLU A 146 -9.39 8.06 41.92
N ARG A 147 -8.20 7.95 42.51
CA ARG A 147 -8.02 7.54 43.94
C ARG A 147 -7.94 8.69 44.94
N LEU A 148 -8.20 9.92 44.52
CA LEU A 148 -8.03 11.13 45.38
C LEU A 148 -9.34 11.82 45.77
N ILE A 149 -10.48 11.14 45.75
CA ILE A 149 -11.72 11.64 46.35
C ILE A 149 -12.02 10.78 47.57
N PRO A 150 -11.80 11.30 48.78
CA PRO A 150 -12.19 10.58 50.00
C PRO A 150 -13.63 10.91 50.36
N GLY A 151 -14.42 9.87 50.61
CA GLY A 151 -15.59 9.89 51.49
C GLY A 151 -16.95 9.94 50.81
N VAL A 152 -17.53 8.80 50.57
CA VAL A 152 -18.95 8.54 50.82
C VAL A 152 -19.02 7.14 51.42
N ASP A 153 -19.61 7.09 52.63
CA ASP A 153 -19.75 5.90 53.44
C ASP A 153 -20.68 4.87 52.79
N GLU A 154 -20.31 3.61 52.94
CA GLU A 154 -21.12 2.44 52.58
C GLU A 154 -22.29 2.33 53.53
N GLU A 155 -23.52 2.45 53.03
CA GLU A 155 -24.71 1.90 53.68
C GLU A 155 -25.20 0.74 52.84
N ASP A 156 -25.19 -0.44 53.48
CA ASP A 156 -25.73 -1.70 52.96
C ASP A 156 -27.25 -1.58 52.76
N ASP A 157 -27.71 -1.66 51.51
CA ASP A 157 -29.09 -2.03 51.23
C ASP A 157 -29.09 -3.08 50.08
N ASP A 158 -29.37 -4.32 50.49
CA ASP A 158 -29.65 -5.46 49.64
C ASP A 158 -30.97 -5.27 48.85
N GLU A 159 -30.95 -4.57 47.73
CA GLU A 159 -31.99 -4.63 46.74
C GLU A 159 -31.47 -5.28 45.44
N GLU A 160 -32.07 -6.43 45.13
CA GLU A 160 -31.85 -7.22 43.91
C GLU A 160 -31.96 -6.34 42.66
N ALA A 161 -30.83 -5.90 42.11
CA ALA A 161 -30.78 -5.16 40.87
C ALA A 161 -31.28 -6.02 39.67
N PRO A 162 -32.18 -5.52 38.83
CA PRO A 162 -32.68 -6.28 37.67
C PRO A 162 -31.53 -6.58 36.73
N ARG A 163 -31.32 -7.88 36.43
CA ARG A 163 -30.29 -8.39 35.53
C ARG A 163 -30.29 -7.61 34.22
N PRO A 164 -29.13 -7.10 33.73
CA PRO A 164 -29.04 -6.41 32.47
C PRO A 164 -29.54 -7.34 31.34
N ARG A 165 -30.59 -6.93 30.62
CA ARG A 165 -31.04 -7.64 29.41
C ARG A 165 -29.86 -7.72 28.45
N GLU A 166 -29.33 -8.91 28.18
CA GLU A 166 -28.35 -9.17 27.14
C GLU A 166 -28.85 -8.59 25.81
N ARG A 167 -28.31 -7.43 25.44
CA ARG A 167 -28.52 -6.87 24.09
C ARG A 167 -27.90 -7.85 23.11
N LYS A 168 -28.73 -8.52 22.30
CA LYS A 168 -28.28 -9.33 21.17
C LYS A 168 -27.23 -8.53 20.41
N PRO A 169 -26.00 -9.06 20.22
CA PRO A 169 -24.96 -8.35 19.51
C PRO A 169 -25.51 -8.01 18.13
N ARG A 170 -25.51 -6.72 17.77
CA ARG A 170 -25.85 -6.30 16.40
C ARG A 170 -24.93 -7.09 15.47
N LYS A 171 -25.48 -7.93 14.60
CA LYS A 171 -24.72 -8.63 13.57
C LYS A 171 -23.84 -7.61 12.85
N ALA A 172 -22.53 -7.72 13.01
CA ALA A 172 -21.60 -6.97 12.23
C ALA A 172 -21.93 -7.20 10.74
N PRO A 173 -21.88 -6.19 9.89
CA PRO A 173 -22.13 -6.37 8.47
C PRO A 173 -21.20 -7.48 7.96
N GLU A 174 -21.77 -8.46 7.30
CA GLU A 174 -20.99 -9.58 6.74
C GLU A 174 -19.89 -9.03 5.85
N PRO A 175 -18.64 -9.51 6.01
CA PRO A 175 -17.53 -9.05 5.17
C PRO A 175 -17.87 -9.36 3.69
N PRO A 176 -17.42 -8.51 2.75
CA PRO A 176 -17.65 -8.76 1.34
C PRO A 176 -17.04 -10.11 0.93
N PRO A 177 -17.61 -10.81 -0.05
CA PRO A 177 -17.15 -12.13 -0.46
C PRO A 177 -15.72 -12.07 -0.99
N ASP A 178 -14.90 -13.05 -0.60
CA ASP A 178 -13.52 -13.18 -1.07
C ASP A 178 -13.50 -13.76 -2.48
N LEU A 179 -13.52 -12.88 -3.47
CA LEU A 179 -13.46 -13.25 -4.88
C LEU A 179 -12.01 -13.26 -5.38
N PRO A 180 -11.64 -14.19 -6.26
CA PRO A 180 -10.32 -14.23 -6.87
C PRO A 180 -9.96 -12.90 -7.54
N PRO A 181 -8.69 -12.43 -7.44
CA PRO A 181 -8.26 -11.14 -8.00
C PRO A 181 -8.58 -10.97 -9.49
N GLY A 182 -8.47 -12.05 -10.30
CA GLY A 182 -8.80 -12.02 -11.72
C GLY A 182 -10.28 -11.73 -12.02
N GLN A 183 -11.20 -12.29 -11.23
CA GLN A 183 -12.65 -12.00 -11.35
C GLN A 183 -12.97 -10.56 -10.95
N LEU A 184 -12.33 -10.06 -9.88
CA LEU A 184 -12.48 -8.67 -9.45
C LEU A 184 -11.94 -7.69 -10.49
N ALA A 185 -10.80 -7.99 -11.11
CA ALA A 185 -10.27 -7.18 -12.21
C ALA A 185 -11.26 -7.07 -13.37
N GLY A 186 -11.95 -8.16 -13.71
CA GLY A 186 -13.03 -8.19 -14.68
C GLY A 186 -14.23 -7.33 -14.26
N ARG A 187 -14.68 -7.45 -13.01
CA ARG A 187 -15.80 -6.66 -12.44
C ARG A 187 -15.51 -5.15 -12.49
N TYR A 188 -14.33 -4.70 -12.02
CA TYR A 188 -13.94 -3.30 -12.05
C TYR A 188 -13.70 -2.77 -13.47
N GLY A 189 -13.44 -3.65 -14.44
CA GLY A 189 -13.29 -3.32 -15.86
C GLY A 189 -14.59 -3.08 -16.60
N LYS A 190 -15.70 -3.69 -16.16
CA LYS A 190 -17.00 -3.59 -16.84
C LYS A 190 -17.50 -2.15 -16.81
N GLY A 191 -17.85 -1.62 -17.99
CA GLY A 191 -18.39 -0.26 -18.17
C GLY A 191 -17.41 0.90 -17.94
N LEU A 192 -16.10 0.62 -17.74
CA LEU A 192 -15.10 1.67 -17.46
C LEU A 192 -14.93 2.63 -18.65
N GLY A 193 -15.03 2.15 -19.90
CA GLY A 193 -14.98 2.98 -21.11
C GLY A 193 -16.15 3.94 -21.19
N LEU A 194 -17.36 3.45 -20.96
CA LEU A 194 -18.58 4.27 -20.92
C LEU A 194 -18.52 5.33 -19.81
N LEU A 195 -18.08 4.95 -18.61
CA LEU A 195 -17.89 5.90 -17.51
C LEU A 195 -16.88 6.99 -17.89
N ARG A 196 -15.76 6.63 -18.54
CA ARG A 196 -14.77 7.61 -19.03
C ARG A 196 -15.38 8.58 -20.03
N LEU A 197 -16.14 8.08 -21.02
CA LEU A 197 -16.80 8.91 -22.03
C LEU A 197 -17.78 9.88 -21.37
N ARG A 198 -18.68 9.40 -20.50
CA ARG A 198 -19.66 10.22 -19.79
C ARG A 198 -18.97 11.27 -18.90
N THR A 199 -17.90 10.92 -18.19
CA THR A 199 -17.12 11.87 -17.39
C THR A 199 -16.50 12.97 -18.28
N ALA A 200 -15.98 12.60 -19.45
CA ALA A 200 -15.44 13.57 -20.41
C ALA A 200 -16.54 14.51 -20.98
N LEU A 201 -17.73 13.97 -21.28
CA LEU A 201 -18.86 14.77 -21.74
C LEU A 201 -19.34 15.75 -20.65
N VAL A 202 -19.46 15.31 -19.39
CA VAL A 202 -19.82 16.21 -18.27
C VAL A 202 -18.76 17.30 -18.12
N PHE A 203 -17.47 16.97 -18.21
CA PHE A 203 -16.41 17.98 -18.21
C PHE A 203 -16.59 19.00 -19.35
N LEU A 204 -16.85 18.53 -20.56
CA LEU A 204 -17.07 19.41 -21.71
C LEU A 204 -18.27 20.34 -21.49
N LEU A 205 -19.36 19.84 -20.87
CA LEU A 205 -20.53 20.64 -20.53
C LEU A 205 -20.27 21.64 -19.38
N THR A 206 -19.31 21.35 -18.50
CA THR A 206 -18.93 22.30 -17.44
C THR A 206 -18.13 23.48 -17.97
N LEU A 207 -17.49 23.40 -19.13
CA LEU A 207 -16.67 24.49 -19.68
C LEU A 207 -17.53 25.73 -20.04
N PRO A 208 -18.66 25.63 -20.78
CA PRO A 208 -19.54 26.79 -21.01
C PRO A 208 -20.17 27.32 -19.73
N LEU A 209 -20.50 26.45 -18.74
CA LEU A 209 -20.99 26.90 -17.44
C LEU A 209 -19.93 27.70 -16.68
N LEU A 210 -18.68 27.24 -16.70
CA LEU A 210 -17.55 27.98 -16.13
C LEU A 210 -17.32 29.30 -16.83
N TRP A 211 -17.38 29.30 -18.17
CA TRP A 211 -17.26 30.54 -18.94
C TRP A 211 -18.34 31.57 -18.54
N MET A 212 -19.62 31.16 -18.52
CA MET A 212 -20.71 32.04 -18.10
C MET A 212 -20.55 32.56 -16.67
N ALA A 213 -20.08 31.68 -15.72
CA ALA A 213 -19.85 32.06 -14.33
C ALA A 213 -18.67 33.04 -14.17
N LEU A 214 -17.58 32.84 -14.92
CA LEU A 214 -16.34 33.62 -14.82
C LEU A 214 -16.34 34.88 -15.70
N ALA A 215 -17.23 34.96 -16.69
CA ALA A 215 -17.30 36.08 -17.63
C ALA A 215 -17.44 37.46 -16.93
N PRO A 216 -18.32 37.68 -15.94
CA PRO A 216 -18.41 38.94 -15.23
C PRO A 216 -17.15 39.30 -14.44
N PHE A 217 -16.44 38.27 -13.90
CA PHE A 217 -15.25 38.49 -13.08
C PHE A 217 -14.01 38.86 -13.90
N PHE A 218 -13.83 38.22 -15.06
CA PHE A 218 -12.66 38.43 -15.93
C PHE A 218 -12.98 39.32 -17.14
N LEU A 219 -14.18 39.93 -17.20
CA LEU A 219 -14.65 40.73 -18.34
C LEU A 219 -14.55 39.98 -19.68
N LEU A 220 -14.83 38.69 -19.68
CA LEU A 220 -14.77 37.87 -20.88
C LEU A 220 -16.00 38.10 -21.75
N PRO A 221 -15.84 38.21 -23.09
CA PRO A 221 -17.00 38.41 -23.98
C PRO A 221 -17.87 37.14 -23.98
N LEU A 222 -19.16 37.30 -23.72
CA LEU A 222 -20.16 36.25 -23.93
C LEU A 222 -20.59 36.22 -25.41
N PRO A 223 -21.08 35.09 -25.94
CA PRO A 223 -21.68 34.99 -27.25
C PRO A 223 -22.82 36.03 -27.39
N GLY A 224 -22.93 36.68 -28.53
CA GLY A 224 -23.85 37.83 -28.73
C GLY A 224 -25.31 37.53 -28.36
N ALA A 225 -25.79 36.31 -28.55
CA ALA A 225 -27.12 35.88 -28.12
C ALA A 225 -27.33 35.90 -26.59
N LEU A 226 -26.28 35.73 -25.82
CA LEU A 226 -26.30 35.67 -24.35
C LEU A 226 -26.03 37.04 -23.72
N GLN A 227 -25.35 37.96 -24.41
CA GLN A 227 -24.98 39.27 -23.87
C GLN A 227 -26.19 40.17 -23.54
N GLY A 228 -27.32 40.02 -24.25
CA GLY A 228 -28.48 40.89 -24.12
C GLY A 228 -29.61 40.40 -23.22
N SER A 229 -29.56 39.18 -22.71
CA SER A 229 -30.69 38.58 -21.98
C SER A 229 -30.26 37.72 -20.79
N PHE A 230 -30.35 38.29 -19.58
CA PHE A 230 -30.10 37.58 -18.34
C PHE A 230 -30.99 36.33 -18.17
N PRO A 231 -32.32 36.38 -18.47
CA PRO A 231 -33.15 35.18 -18.39
C PRO A 231 -32.66 34.03 -19.27
N LEU A 232 -32.15 34.32 -20.48
CA LEU A 232 -31.59 33.28 -21.34
C LEU A 232 -30.34 32.64 -20.76
N GLN A 233 -29.47 33.41 -20.08
CA GLN A 233 -28.29 32.87 -19.38
C GLN A 233 -28.70 31.93 -18.25
N VAL A 234 -29.74 32.29 -17.46
CA VAL A 234 -30.27 31.42 -16.38
C VAL A 234 -30.82 30.12 -16.97
N TRP A 235 -31.65 30.18 -18.01
CA TRP A 235 -32.22 28.99 -18.66
C TRP A 235 -31.14 28.10 -19.31
N CYS A 236 -30.16 28.70 -19.98
CA CYS A 236 -29.03 27.96 -20.54
C CYS A 236 -28.21 27.26 -19.44
N SER A 237 -27.96 27.94 -18.32
CA SER A 237 -27.21 27.34 -17.19
C SER A 237 -28.00 26.20 -16.54
N ALA A 238 -29.31 26.33 -16.38
CA ALA A 238 -30.19 25.28 -15.88
C ALA A 238 -30.23 24.07 -16.83
N GLY A 239 -30.37 24.30 -18.14
CA GLY A 239 -30.37 23.25 -19.16
C GLY A 239 -29.06 22.45 -19.21
N LEU A 240 -27.92 23.15 -19.22
CA LEU A 240 -26.59 22.50 -19.21
C LEU A 240 -26.38 21.69 -17.93
N LEU A 241 -26.82 22.20 -16.77
CA LEU A 241 -26.75 21.43 -15.50
C LEU A 241 -27.67 20.21 -15.58
N ALA A 242 -28.89 20.33 -16.05
CA ALA A 242 -29.82 19.21 -16.19
C ALA A 242 -29.27 18.09 -17.09
N VAL A 243 -28.68 18.45 -18.24
CA VAL A 243 -28.01 17.49 -19.13
C VAL A 243 -26.82 16.83 -18.42
N SER A 244 -26.01 17.59 -17.67
CA SER A 244 -24.92 17.05 -16.88
C SER A 244 -25.41 16.07 -15.80
N MET A 245 -26.54 16.36 -15.15
CA MET A 245 -27.18 15.47 -14.16
C MET A 245 -27.68 14.18 -14.80
N VAL A 246 -28.27 14.22 -16.00
CA VAL A 246 -28.66 13.00 -16.74
C VAL A 246 -27.44 12.15 -17.08
N LEU A 247 -26.35 12.74 -17.53
CA LEU A 247 -25.09 12.02 -17.76
C LEU A 247 -24.46 11.49 -16.47
N GLY A 248 -24.65 12.17 -15.35
CA GLY A 248 -24.17 11.79 -14.02
C GLY A 248 -25.18 11.02 -13.16
N ILE A 249 -26.26 10.47 -13.76
CA ILE A 249 -27.39 9.84 -13.02
C ILE A 249 -26.94 8.77 -12.01
N ASP A 250 -25.87 8.04 -12.30
CA ASP A 250 -25.33 7.01 -11.40
C ASP A 250 -24.68 7.60 -10.12
N VAL A 251 -24.17 8.84 -10.15
CA VAL A 251 -23.71 9.53 -8.94
C VAL A 251 -24.92 10.01 -8.14
N LEU A 252 -25.91 10.61 -8.80
CA LEU A 252 -27.14 11.08 -8.15
C LEU A 252 -27.91 9.92 -7.51
N ALA A 253 -28.10 8.83 -8.25
CA ALA A 253 -28.80 7.65 -7.74
C ALA A 253 -28.07 7.01 -6.56
N ARG A 254 -26.72 6.87 -6.65
CA ARG A 254 -25.92 6.36 -5.51
C ARG A 254 -26.00 7.29 -4.30
N GLY A 255 -25.91 8.60 -4.52
CA GLY A 255 -26.02 9.61 -3.45
C GLY A 255 -27.35 9.51 -2.73
N LEU A 256 -28.45 9.36 -3.47
CA LEU A 256 -29.79 9.22 -2.93
C LEU A 256 -29.96 7.88 -2.19
N VAL A 257 -29.53 6.75 -2.79
CA VAL A 257 -29.56 5.43 -2.15
C VAL A 257 -28.75 5.41 -0.87
N GLN A 258 -27.56 6.02 -0.86
CA GLN A 258 -26.72 6.12 0.34
C GLN A 258 -27.41 6.91 1.46
N LEU A 259 -28.18 7.93 1.14
CA LEU A 259 -28.99 8.67 2.12
C LEU A 259 -30.02 7.77 2.78
N PHE A 260 -30.82 7.03 1.99
CA PHE A 260 -31.83 6.11 2.53
C PHE A 260 -31.23 4.93 3.31
N LEU A 261 -30.01 4.53 2.98
CA LEU A 261 -29.25 3.51 3.75
C LEU A 261 -28.58 4.09 5.01
N PHE A 262 -28.79 5.36 5.35
CA PHE A 262 -28.13 6.07 6.43
C PHE A 262 -26.58 6.01 6.38
N ARG A 263 -26.05 6.05 5.14
CA ARG A 263 -24.61 6.07 4.86
C ARG A 263 -24.25 7.15 3.85
N PRO A 264 -24.71 8.42 4.06
CA PRO A 264 -24.43 9.49 3.10
C PRO A 264 -22.92 9.71 2.96
N GLY A 265 -22.52 10.11 1.75
CA GLY A 265 -21.13 10.33 1.39
C GLY A 265 -20.97 11.52 0.44
N ALA A 266 -19.80 11.66 -0.16
CA ALA A 266 -19.52 12.76 -1.10
C ALA A 266 -20.49 12.78 -2.31
N ASP A 267 -20.91 11.59 -2.78
CA ASP A 267 -21.92 11.47 -3.84
C ASP A 267 -23.26 12.10 -3.41
N THR A 268 -23.66 11.93 -2.14
CA THR A 268 -24.88 12.51 -1.57
C THR A 268 -24.80 14.04 -1.53
N ALA A 269 -23.68 14.60 -1.04
CA ALA A 269 -23.50 16.05 -0.99
C ALA A 269 -23.56 16.68 -2.40
N ALA A 270 -22.88 16.09 -3.39
CA ALA A 270 -22.93 16.55 -4.77
C ALA A 270 -24.33 16.42 -5.40
N ALA A 271 -25.05 15.34 -5.08
CA ALA A 271 -26.43 15.15 -5.56
C ALA A 271 -27.36 16.25 -5.04
N PHE A 272 -27.31 16.54 -3.73
CA PHE A 272 -28.10 17.62 -3.13
C PHE A 272 -27.72 18.99 -3.69
N ALA A 273 -26.42 19.30 -3.84
CA ALA A 273 -25.97 20.53 -4.48
C ALA A 273 -26.56 20.68 -5.90
N CYS A 274 -26.51 19.61 -6.72
CA CYS A 274 -27.08 19.64 -8.07
C CYS A 274 -28.60 19.85 -8.09
N VAL A 275 -29.34 19.10 -7.26
CA VAL A 275 -30.80 19.15 -7.23
C VAL A 275 -31.30 20.51 -6.75
N PHE A 276 -30.76 21.05 -5.66
CA PHE A 276 -31.18 22.33 -5.12
C PHE A 276 -30.71 23.53 -5.98
N THR A 277 -29.55 23.41 -6.64
CA THR A 277 -29.09 24.42 -7.59
C THR A 277 -29.97 24.45 -8.85
N LEU A 278 -30.40 23.26 -9.32
CA LEU A 278 -31.35 23.21 -10.45
C LEU A 278 -32.70 23.79 -10.05
N ALA A 279 -33.22 23.48 -8.87
CA ALA A 279 -34.46 24.04 -8.34
C ALA A 279 -34.39 25.58 -8.19
N ASP A 280 -33.28 26.10 -7.66
CA ASP A 280 -33.00 27.54 -7.58
C ASP A 280 -32.99 28.18 -8.98
N ALA A 281 -32.28 27.58 -9.95
CA ALA A 281 -32.17 28.07 -11.31
C ALA A 281 -33.54 28.13 -12.03
N LEU A 282 -34.44 27.17 -11.81
CA LEU A 282 -35.76 27.12 -12.41
C LEU A 282 -36.74 28.15 -11.83
N THR A 283 -36.56 28.49 -10.55
CA THR A 283 -37.49 29.39 -9.82
C THR A 283 -36.94 30.79 -9.61
N GLN A 284 -35.66 31.05 -9.93
CA GLN A 284 -34.98 32.34 -9.69
C GLN A 284 -35.70 33.53 -10.31
N LEU A 285 -36.10 33.39 -11.55
CA LEU A 285 -36.76 34.51 -12.30
C LEU A 285 -38.12 34.90 -11.73
N GLU A 286 -38.82 33.98 -11.09
CA GLU A 286 -40.14 34.20 -10.49
C GLU A 286 -40.03 34.69 -9.04
N ARG A 287 -39.13 34.05 -8.24
CA ARG A 287 -39.04 34.28 -6.79
C ARG A 287 -38.08 35.41 -6.41
N MET A 288 -37.05 35.61 -7.19
CA MET A 288 -35.98 36.59 -6.91
C MET A 288 -35.63 37.39 -8.18
N PRO A 289 -36.57 38.18 -8.75
CA PRO A 289 -36.31 38.94 -9.96
C PRO A 289 -35.22 40.01 -9.77
N GLU A 290 -34.98 40.47 -8.55
CA GLU A 290 -33.95 41.45 -8.20
C GLU A 290 -32.53 40.89 -8.23
N ARG A 291 -32.38 39.57 -8.23
CA ARG A 291 -31.07 38.91 -8.22
C ARG A 291 -30.47 38.90 -9.63
N ASP A 292 -29.38 39.61 -9.79
CA ASP A 292 -28.62 39.78 -11.03
C ASP A 292 -27.49 38.76 -11.23
N THR A 293 -27.31 37.82 -10.26
CA THR A 293 -26.29 36.79 -10.31
C THR A 293 -26.83 35.44 -10.80
N LEU A 294 -26.03 34.75 -11.62
CA LEU A 294 -26.36 33.41 -12.12
C LEU A 294 -26.49 32.39 -10.99
N PRO A 295 -27.23 31.27 -11.17
CA PRO A 295 -27.26 30.15 -10.24
C PRO A 295 -25.90 29.46 -10.18
N TYR A 296 -25.64 28.67 -9.11
CA TYR A 296 -24.36 27.96 -8.87
C TYR A 296 -24.18 26.74 -9.77
N SER A 297 -24.80 26.68 -10.93
CA SER A 297 -24.79 25.56 -11.87
C SER A 297 -23.39 25.12 -12.27
N ALA A 298 -22.45 26.07 -12.43
CA ALA A 298 -21.05 25.78 -12.74
C ALA A 298 -20.35 24.99 -11.61
N ALA A 299 -20.56 25.40 -10.35
CA ALA A 299 -19.97 24.73 -9.20
C ALA A 299 -20.60 23.35 -8.97
N ALA A 300 -21.92 23.23 -9.09
CA ALA A 300 -22.64 21.96 -8.95
C ALA A 300 -22.25 20.95 -10.05
N ALA A 301 -22.15 21.39 -11.31
CA ALA A 301 -21.67 20.53 -12.41
C ALA A 301 -20.21 20.09 -12.23
N LEU A 302 -19.35 20.97 -11.72
CA LEU A 302 -17.95 20.64 -11.43
C LEU A 302 -17.84 19.65 -10.25
N ALA A 303 -18.67 19.77 -9.21
CA ALA A 303 -18.77 18.79 -8.13
C ALA A 303 -19.18 17.41 -8.67
N LEU A 304 -20.19 17.36 -9.54
CA LEU A 304 -20.63 16.14 -10.21
C LEU A 304 -19.50 15.51 -11.05
N PHE A 305 -18.81 16.33 -11.84
CA PHE A 305 -17.63 15.89 -12.61
C PHE A 305 -16.55 15.30 -11.70
N CYS A 306 -16.20 15.95 -10.59
CA CYS A 306 -15.21 15.47 -9.64
C CYS A 306 -15.61 14.12 -9.02
N CYS A 307 -16.90 13.91 -8.70
CA CYS A 307 -17.41 12.62 -8.21
C CYS A 307 -17.31 11.51 -9.27
N MET A 308 -17.67 11.81 -10.52
CA MET A 308 -17.52 10.85 -11.63
C MET A 308 -16.05 10.51 -11.90
N TRP A 309 -15.17 11.51 -11.92
CA TRP A 309 -13.75 11.34 -12.09
C TRP A 309 -13.13 10.52 -10.95
N GLY A 310 -13.51 10.80 -9.69
CA GLY A 310 -13.12 10.02 -8.54
C GLY A 310 -13.54 8.54 -8.64
N THR A 311 -14.78 8.28 -9.03
CA THR A 311 -15.30 6.93 -9.26
C THR A 311 -14.52 6.20 -10.36
N TYR A 312 -14.25 6.87 -11.47
CA TYR A 312 -13.44 6.32 -12.58
C TYR A 312 -12.01 6.00 -12.12
N ALA A 313 -11.36 6.93 -11.42
CA ALA A 313 -9.99 6.75 -10.93
C ALA A 313 -9.91 5.60 -9.91
N LYS A 314 -10.87 5.50 -8.96
CA LYS A 314 -10.96 4.41 -7.98
C LYS A 314 -11.08 3.06 -8.67
N ARG A 315 -12.06 2.90 -9.59
CA ARG A 315 -12.25 1.64 -10.33
C ARG A 315 -11.02 1.26 -11.15
N GLN A 316 -10.34 2.22 -11.77
CA GLN A 316 -9.13 1.97 -12.55
C GLN A 316 -7.96 1.52 -11.65
N GLY A 317 -7.76 2.15 -10.48
CA GLY A 317 -6.74 1.74 -9.52
C GLY A 317 -6.99 0.33 -8.98
N LEU A 318 -8.22 0.05 -8.53
CA LEU A 318 -8.62 -1.28 -8.03
C LEU A 318 -8.47 -2.37 -9.10
N ARG A 319 -8.89 -2.09 -10.35
CA ARG A 319 -8.71 -3.00 -11.48
C ARG A 319 -7.23 -3.33 -11.71
N LEU A 320 -6.37 -2.32 -11.66
CA LEU A 320 -4.94 -2.49 -11.90
C LEU A 320 -4.30 -3.32 -10.79
N SER A 321 -4.57 -3.03 -9.50
CA SER A 321 -4.08 -3.83 -8.38
C SER A 321 -4.56 -5.29 -8.45
N CYS A 322 -5.85 -5.51 -8.73
CA CYS A 322 -6.37 -6.87 -8.90
C CYS A 322 -5.73 -7.60 -10.09
N ARG A 323 -5.48 -6.91 -11.21
CA ARG A 323 -4.81 -7.51 -12.38
C ARG A 323 -3.37 -7.88 -12.07
N THR A 324 -2.65 -7.02 -11.36
CA THR A 324 -1.28 -7.31 -10.93
C THR A 324 -1.25 -8.49 -9.95
N ALA A 325 -2.13 -8.51 -8.93
CA ALA A 325 -2.22 -9.65 -8.01
C ALA A 325 -2.55 -10.97 -8.74
N ALA A 326 -3.40 -10.92 -9.77
CA ALA A 326 -3.77 -12.10 -10.56
C ALA A 326 -2.65 -12.60 -11.49
N SER A 327 -1.64 -11.78 -11.78
CA SER A 327 -0.52 -12.19 -12.66
C SER A 327 0.60 -12.94 -11.92
N ALA A 328 0.51 -13.07 -10.59
CA ALA A 328 1.49 -13.80 -9.81
C ALA A 328 1.34 -15.31 -10.00
N SER A 329 2.37 -15.98 -10.51
CA SER A 329 2.45 -17.45 -10.58
C SER A 329 2.75 -18.04 -9.19
N THR A 330 3.70 -17.46 -8.48
CA THR A 330 4.07 -17.77 -7.11
C THR A 330 3.93 -16.50 -6.28
N PRO A 331 2.75 -16.25 -5.68
CA PRO A 331 2.52 -15.01 -4.96
C PRO A 331 3.27 -14.99 -3.62
N TYR A 332 3.89 -13.85 -3.33
CA TYR A 332 4.38 -13.51 -2.00
C TYR A 332 3.41 -12.56 -1.33
N LEU A 333 2.98 -12.89 -0.13
CA LEU A 333 2.07 -12.08 0.66
C LEU A 333 2.87 -11.22 1.61
N VAL A 334 2.52 -9.94 1.69
CA VAL A 334 3.04 -9.01 2.69
C VAL A 334 1.97 -8.84 3.76
N THR A 335 2.29 -9.19 4.99
CA THR A 335 1.42 -9.03 6.15
C THR A 335 2.04 -8.09 7.17
N LEU A 336 1.24 -7.60 8.10
CA LEU A 336 1.70 -6.80 9.21
C LEU A 336 1.48 -7.61 10.49
N ASP A 337 2.55 -8.16 11.03
CA ASP A 337 2.49 -9.02 12.20
C ASP A 337 2.68 -8.19 13.48
N PRO A 338 1.73 -8.29 14.44
CA PRO A 338 1.74 -7.45 15.62
C PRO A 338 2.89 -7.80 16.55
N ARG A 339 3.62 -6.79 17.01
CA ARG A 339 4.67 -6.88 18.05
C ARG A 339 5.75 -7.92 17.81
N SER A 340 6.02 -8.34 16.56
CA SER A 340 6.96 -9.41 16.25
C SER A 340 8.42 -9.02 16.50
N TRP A 341 8.80 -7.74 16.46
CA TRP A 341 10.15 -7.25 16.74
C TRP A 341 10.17 -6.10 17.74
N ASN A 342 10.76 -6.31 18.91
CA ASN A 342 10.92 -5.29 19.98
C ASN A 342 9.61 -4.53 20.29
N GLY A 343 8.48 -5.24 20.35
CA GLY A 343 7.16 -4.66 20.59
C GLY A 343 6.60 -3.83 19.43
N ARG A 344 7.27 -3.79 18.25
CA ARG A 344 6.85 -3.06 17.07
C ARG A 344 6.10 -3.97 16.10
N ASP A 345 5.05 -3.44 15.47
CA ASP A 345 4.39 -4.10 14.35
C ASP A 345 5.33 -4.14 13.15
N THR A 346 5.49 -5.31 12.56
CA THR A 346 6.55 -5.60 11.60
C THR A 346 5.96 -6.15 10.32
N TYR A 347 6.42 -5.66 9.18
CA TYR A 347 6.06 -6.22 7.88
C TYR A 347 6.86 -7.50 7.62
N ALA A 348 6.14 -8.60 7.38
CA ALA A 348 6.70 -9.88 6.98
C ALA A 348 6.28 -10.22 5.54
N LYS A 349 7.14 -10.95 4.84
CA LYS A 349 6.90 -11.48 3.49
C LYS A 349 6.97 -13.00 3.55
N TRP A 350 5.95 -13.67 3.06
CA TRP A 350 5.89 -15.13 3.01
C TRP A 350 5.18 -15.60 1.74
N SER A 351 5.43 -16.84 1.33
CA SER A 351 4.81 -17.45 0.16
C SER A 351 3.56 -18.21 0.57
N GLY A 352 2.45 -17.99 -0.14
CA GLY A 352 1.20 -18.69 0.17
C GLY A 352 0.06 -18.32 -0.78
N PRO A 353 -1.07 -19.01 -0.68
CA PRO A 353 -2.25 -18.73 -1.49
C PRO A 353 -2.88 -17.37 -1.13
N ILE A 354 -3.39 -16.68 -2.14
CA ILE A 354 -4.01 -15.35 -1.96
C ILE A 354 -5.41 -15.50 -1.40
N HIS A 355 -5.55 -15.62 -0.06
CA HIS A 355 -6.82 -15.65 0.64
C HIS A 355 -7.09 -14.33 1.36
N GLY A 356 -8.34 -13.84 1.33
CA GLY A 356 -8.74 -12.60 2.01
C GLY A 356 -8.43 -11.31 1.24
N TYR A 357 -7.61 -11.34 0.21
CA TYR A 357 -7.30 -10.14 -0.60
C TYR A 357 -8.54 -9.57 -1.28
N GLY A 358 -9.38 -10.44 -1.84
CA GLY A 358 -10.59 -10.05 -2.55
C GLY A 358 -11.62 -9.38 -1.65
N SER A 359 -11.79 -9.84 -0.41
CA SER A 359 -12.66 -9.20 0.56
C SER A 359 -12.10 -7.86 1.02
N GLN A 360 -10.79 -7.81 1.32
CA GLN A 360 -10.11 -6.62 1.84
C GLN A 360 -10.07 -5.46 0.84
N ILE A 361 -9.84 -5.73 -0.45
CA ILE A 361 -9.79 -4.67 -1.48
C ILE A 361 -11.17 -4.04 -1.73
N GLN A 362 -12.26 -4.71 -1.36
CA GLN A 362 -13.63 -4.22 -1.46
C GLN A 362 -14.05 -3.39 -0.24
N GLU A 363 -13.27 -3.36 0.85
CA GLU A 363 -13.55 -2.56 2.03
C GLU A 363 -13.65 -1.06 1.70
N GLU A 364 -14.41 -0.34 2.52
CA GLU A 364 -14.56 1.11 2.39
C GLU A 364 -13.23 1.83 2.65
N ASP A 365 -12.96 2.86 1.85
CA ASP A 365 -11.75 3.67 2.03
C ASP A 365 -11.87 4.67 3.18
N GLY A 366 -10.71 5.19 3.63
CA GLY A 366 -10.65 6.11 4.76
C GLY A 366 -11.41 7.41 4.55
N ALA A 367 -11.44 7.92 3.32
CA ALA A 367 -12.18 9.13 3.00
C ALA A 367 -13.70 8.89 3.12
N GLN A 368 -14.20 7.75 2.64
CA GLN A 368 -15.62 7.39 2.76
C GLN A 368 -16.05 7.25 4.24
N ARG A 369 -15.18 6.72 5.11
CA ARG A 369 -15.46 6.66 6.55
C ARG A 369 -15.61 8.05 7.17
N VAL A 370 -14.74 9.01 6.82
CA VAL A 370 -14.82 10.39 7.31
C VAL A 370 -16.09 11.06 6.78
N PHE A 371 -16.40 10.94 5.50
CA PHE A 371 -17.58 11.55 4.90
C PHE A 371 -18.90 10.96 5.40
N ARG A 372 -18.92 9.70 5.84
CA ARG A 372 -20.10 9.10 6.47
C ARG A 372 -20.55 9.83 7.74
N ILE A 373 -19.61 10.50 8.43
CA ILE A 373 -19.90 11.27 9.64
C ILE A 373 -20.13 12.73 9.28
N SER A 374 -19.25 13.33 8.48
CA SER A 374 -19.27 14.77 8.20
C SER A 374 -20.42 15.19 7.27
N VAL A 375 -20.77 14.39 6.27
CA VAL A 375 -21.82 14.77 5.31
C VAL A 375 -23.20 14.89 5.95
N PRO A 376 -23.69 13.99 6.81
CA PRO A 376 -24.96 14.20 7.50
C PRO A 376 -25.01 15.50 8.29
N LEU A 377 -23.92 15.80 9.00
CA LEU A 377 -23.82 17.04 9.80
C LEU A 377 -23.81 18.28 8.93
N LEU A 378 -23.08 18.24 7.80
CA LEU A 378 -23.04 19.34 6.84
C LEU A 378 -24.41 19.55 6.15
N LEU A 379 -25.09 18.47 5.76
CA LEU A 379 -26.45 18.56 5.19
C LEU A 379 -27.43 19.15 6.18
N LEU A 380 -27.46 18.63 7.41
CA LEU A 380 -28.33 19.16 8.46
C LEU A 380 -28.01 20.63 8.75
N GLY A 381 -26.72 20.98 8.88
CA GLY A 381 -26.26 22.35 9.06
C GLY A 381 -26.68 23.25 7.91
N SER A 382 -26.53 22.79 6.64
CA SER A 382 -26.96 23.55 5.46
C SER A 382 -28.46 23.84 5.47
N PHE A 383 -29.29 22.85 5.80
CA PHE A 383 -30.74 23.02 5.91
C PHE A 383 -31.12 24.00 7.03
N LEU A 384 -30.54 23.86 8.23
CA LEU A 384 -30.80 24.74 9.36
C LEU A 384 -30.35 26.18 9.08
N CYS A 385 -29.12 26.36 8.58
CA CYS A 385 -28.59 27.67 8.24
C CYS A 385 -29.44 28.35 7.15
N SER A 386 -29.86 27.61 6.12
CA SER A 386 -30.72 28.16 5.07
C SER A 386 -32.11 28.53 5.57
N LEU A 387 -32.66 27.74 6.49
CA LEU A 387 -33.95 28.05 7.12
C LEU A 387 -33.87 29.33 7.95
N ILE A 388 -32.79 29.49 8.71
CA ILE A 388 -32.55 30.71 9.52
C ILE A 388 -32.37 31.93 8.61
N ALA A 389 -31.53 31.83 7.57
CA ALA A 389 -31.22 32.93 6.65
C ALA A 389 -32.39 33.35 5.76
N SER A 390 -33.38 32.47 5.59
CA SER A 390 -34.55 32.72 4.74
C SER A 390 -35.81 32.95 5.57
N VAL A 391 -36.40 31.90 6.14
CA VAL A 391 -37.65 31.94 6.88
C VAL A 391 -37.50 32.70 8.20
N GLY A 392 -36.37 32.55 8.89
CA GLY A 392 -36.09 33.29 10.13
C GLY A 392 -36.05 34.80 9.94
N GLU A 393 -35.62 35.26 8.77
CA GLU A 393 -35.61 36.69 8.40
C GLU A 393 -36.88 37.14 7.65
N GLY A 394 -37.91 36.30 7.57
CA GLY A 394 -39.15 36.62 6.86
C GLY A 394 -39.05 36.64 5.32
N ARG A 395 -37.95 36.12 4.78
CA ARG A 395 -37.66 36.10 3.32
C ARG A 395 -37.81 34.69 2.74
N GLY A 396 -39.02 34.10 2.83
CA GLY A 396 -39.29 32.74 2.40
C GLY A 396 -38.93 32.44 0.94
N ASP A 397 -39.02 33.43 0.06
CA ASP A 397 -38.66 33.30 -1.35
C ASP A 397 -37.16 33.05 -1.59
N HIS A 398 -36.31 33.45 -0.67
CA HIS A 398 -34.87 33.22 -0.74
C HIS A 398 -34.42 31.78 -0.32
N LEU A 399 -35.36 30.91 0.15
CA LEU A 399 -35.02 29.60 0.69
C LEU A 399 -34.24 28.73 -0.27
N LEU A 400 -34.67 28.64 -1.54
CA LEU A 400 -33.99 27.81 -2.54
C LEU A 400 -32.59 28.31 -2.87
N TRP A 401 -32.42 29.65 -2.94
CA TRP A 401 -31.12 30.26 -3.11
C TRP A 401 -30.18 29.97 -1.92
N CYS A 402 -30.66 30.15 -0.68
CA CYS A 402 -29.88 29.86 0.53
C CYS A 402 -29.46 28.40 0.60
N LEU A 403 -30.40 27.47 0.25
CA LEU A 403 -30.10 26.03 0.17
C LEU A 403 -29.10 25.72 -0.93
N SER A 404 -29.28 26.28 -2.12
CA SER A 404 -28.35 26.12 -3.23
C SER A 404 -26.95 26.61 -2.87
N ALA A 405 -26.82 27.79 -2.25
CA ALA A 405 -25.54 28.36 -1.81
C ALA A 405 -24.85 27.51 -0.76
N THR A 406 -25.54 27.18 0.35
CA THR A 406 -24.95 26.45 1.48
C THR A 406 -24.59 25.01 1.13
N LEU A 407 -25.47 24.30 0.39
CA LEU A 407 -25.22 22.93 -0.06
C LEU A 407 -24.06 22.87 -1.08
N THR A 408 -24.00 23.82 -2.01
CA THR A 408 -22.89 23.86 -2.99
C THR A 408 -21.57 24.22 -2.32
N ALA A 409 -21.56 25.20 -1.41
CA ALA A 409 -20.36 25.58 -0.66
C ALA A 409 -19.82 24.45 0.24
N SER A 410 -20.72 23.61 0.80
CA SER A 410 -20.35 22.45 1.60
C SER A 410 -19.95 21.21 0.78
N ALA A 411 -20.32 21.16 -0.51
CA ALA A 411 -20.01 20.04 -1.40
C ALA A 411 -18.56 20.12 -1.91
N SER A 412 -17.65 19.47 -1.19
CA SER A 412 -16.22 19.47 -1.57
C SER A 412 -15.95 18.81 -2.92
N PHE A 413 -15.21 19.49 -3.80
CA PHE A 413 -14.71 18.92 -5.07
C PHE A 413 -13.73 17.77 -4.86
N SER A 414 -13.03 17.73 -3.73
CA SER A 414 -12.02 16.71 -3.43
C SER A 414 -12.63 15.36 -3.03
N GLY A 415 -13.84 15.30 -2.49
CA GLY A 415 -14.50 14.18 -1.86
C GLY A 415 -14.04 12.77 -2.28
N LEU A 416 -14.45 12.31 -3.46
CA LEU A 416 -14.05 11.02 -3.98
C LEU A 416 -12.61 10.96 -4.51
N LEU A 417 -11.98 12.10 -4.81
CA LEU A 417 -10.61 12.18 -5.34
C LEU A 417 -9.56 11.91 -4.27
N ILE A 418 -9.86 12.13 -2.98
CA ILE A 418 -8.95 12.00 -1.84
C ILE A 418 -8.26 10.64 -1.82
N PHE A 419 -9.02 9.57 -1.96
CA PHE A 419 -8.47 8.20 -2.04
C PHE A 419 -8.19 7.79 -3.48
N ALA A 420 -9.10 8.06 -4.38
CA ALA A 420 -9.09 7.49 -5.73
C ALA A 420 -7.85 7.88 -6.55
N ARG A 421 -7.45 9.15 -6.50
CA ARG A 421 -6.31 9.66 -7.29
C ARG A 421 -4.97 9.15 -6.77
N PRO A 422 -4.60 9.31 -5.48
CA PRO A 422 -3.34 8.79 -4.98
C PRO A 422 -3.26 7.27 -5.07
N TYR A 423 -4.36 6.55 -4.82
CA TYR A 423 -4.39 5.09 -4.98
C TYR A 423 -4.16 4.64 -6.42
N ARG A 424 -4.79 5.30 -7.41
CA ARG A 424 -4.59 5.00 -8.83
C ARG A 424 -3.14 5.23 -9.27
N THR A 425 -2.53 6.34 -8.85
CA THR A 425 -1.13 6.65 -9.20
C THR A 425 -0.17 5.68 -8.54
N LEU A 426 -0.41 5.35 -7.27
CA LEU A 426 0.34 4.33 -6.54
C LEU A 426 0.19 2.93 -7.18
N ALA A 427 -1.04 2.52 -7.51
CA ALA A 427 -1.28 1.23 -8.16
C ALA A 427 -0.56 1.10 -9.51
N ARG A 428 -0.40 2.19 -10.27
CA ARG A 428 0.41 2.19 -11.51
C ARG A 428 1.88 1.95 -11.23
N ARG A 429 2.44 2.63 -10.23
CA ARG A 429 3.83 2.45 -9.83
C ARG A 429 4.06 1.03 -9.32
N LEU A 430 3.24 0.56 -8.39
CA LEU A 430 3.33 -0.78 -7.83
C LEU A 430 3.15 -1.87 -8.88
N SER A 431 2.28 -1.66 -9.87
CA SER A 431 2.09 -2.61 -10.97
C SER A 431 3.36 -2.75 -11.82
N SER A 432 4.14 -1.68 -12.02
CA SER A 432 5.41 -1.75 -12.77
C SER A 432 6.51 -2.47 -11.99
N SER A 433 6.52 -2.38 -10.67
CA SER A 433 7.45 -3.12 -9.81
C SER A 433 6.98 -4.56 -9.52
N GLY A 434 5.74 -4.92 -9.86
CA GLY A 434 5.16 -6.24 -9.59
C GLY A 434 4.57 -6.37 -8.19
N ALA A 435 4.06 -5.30 -7.62
CA ALA A 435 3.37 -5.28 -6.33
C ALA A 435 1.90 -4.83 -6.50
N ALA A 436 1.01 -5.34 -5.66
CA ALA A 436 -0.40 -5.00 -5.64
C ALA A 436 -0.89 -4.77 -4.20
N LEU A 437 -1.24 -3.53 -3.87
CA LEU A 437 -1.75 -3.17 -2.55
C LEU A 437 -3.20 -3.64 -2.38
N ALA A 438 -3.56 -4.17 -1.19
CA ALA A 438 -4.91 -4.62 -0.84
C ALA A 438 -5.87 -3.45 -0.51
N GLY A 439 -5.96 -2.48 -1.41
CA GLY A 439 -6.83 -1.32 -1.26
C GLY A 439 -6.48 -0.46 -0.05
N TRP A 440 -7.51 0.11 0.59
CA TRP A 440 -7.35 0.87 1.82
C TRP A 440 -7.01 -0.03 3.01
N SER A 441 -7.55 -1.24 3.05
CA SER A 441 -7.29 -2.21 4.11
C SER A 441 -5.80 -2.51 4.27
N GLY A 442 -5.06 -2.60 3.15
CA GLY A 442 -3.60 -2.76 3.16
C GLY A 442 -2.82 -1.52 3.59
N ALA A 443 -3.43 -0.31 3.58
CA ALA A 443 -2.77 0.94 3.94
C ALA A 443 -3.14 1.45 5.34
N VAL A 444 -4.30 1.06 5.89
CA VAL A 444 -4.84 1.63 7.13
C VAL A 444 -3.94 1.36 8.34
N ARG A 445 -3.35 0.18 8.43
CA ARG A 445 -2.35 -0.18 9.43
C ARG A 445 -0.95 0.09 8.88
N SER A 446 -0.01 0.47 9.73
CA SER A 446 1.37 0.72 9.33
C SER A 446 2.33 0.30 10.42
N GLY A 447 3.28 -0.56 10.07
CA GLY A 447 4.36 -1.00 10.95
C GLY A 447 5.53 -0.02 11.00
N ARG A 448 6.40 -0.27 11.97
CA ARG A 448 7.65 0.49 12.17
C ARG A 448 8.90 -0.31 11.81
N ALA A 449 8.76 -1.60 11.52
CA ALA A 449 9.85 -2.47 11.12
C ALA A 449 9.46 -3.33 9.91
N ILE A 450 10.47 -3.87 9.21
CA ILE A 450 10.31 -4.74 8.05
C ILE A 450 11.35 -5.86 8.14
N LEU A 451 10.92 -7.12 8.03
CA LEU A 451 11.81 -8.26 8.02
C LEU A 451 12.41 -8.45 6.63
N LEU A 452 13.72 -8.50 6.56
CA LEU A 452 14.46 -8.73 5.32
C LEU A 452 15.17 -10.08 5.39
N THR A 453 14.88 -10.94 4.42
CA THR A 453 15.50 -12.24 4.26
C THR A 453 16.66 -12.20 3.27
N ASP A 454 17.39 -13.30 3.11
CA ASP A 454 18.49 -13.43 2.15
C ASP A 454 18.06 -13.07 0.72
N THR A 455 16.88 -13.57 0.29
CA THR A 455 16.35 -13.35 -1.06
C THR A 455 15.89 -11.92 -1.31
N ASP A 456 15.64 -11.12 -0.26
CA ASP A 456 15.32 -9.71 -0.41
C ASP A 456 16.54 -8.88 -0.78
N LEU A 457 17.71 -9.19 -0.20
CA LEU A 457 18.95 -8.49 -0.47
C LEU A 457 19.68 -9.08 -1.68
N PHE A 458 19.71 -10.40 -1.77
CA PHE A 458 20.40 -11.13 -2.84
C PHE A 458 19.45 -12.14 -3.50
N PRO A 459 18.58 -11.68 -4.40
CA PRO A 459 17.73 -12.59 -5.17
C PRO A 459 18.55 -13.64 -5.92
N PRO A 460 17.95 -14.79 -6.28
CA PRO A 460 18.63 -15.84 -7.03
C PRO A 460 19.40 -15.30 -8.24
N GLY A 461 20.69 -15.67 -8.34
CA GLY A 461 21.61 -15.20 -9.38
C GLY A 461 22.47 -13.99 -9.01
N MET A 462 22.25 -13.34 -7.86
CA MET A 462 23.09 -12.23 -7.37
C MET A 462 24.28 -12.69 -6.54
N VAL A 463 24.31 -13.95 -6.14
CA VAL A 463 25.47 -14.58 -5.53
C VAL A 463 26.00 -15.63 -6.50
N SER A 464 27.29 -15.63 -6.73
CA SER A 464 27.96 -16.59 -7.63
C SER A 464 29.17 -17.22 -6.95
N LEU A 465 29.48 -18.44 -7.33
CA LEU A 465 30.68 -19.15 -6.90
C LEU A 465 31.83 -18.84 -7.86
N ASN A 466 32.91 -18.26 -7.33
CA ASN A 466 34.08 -17.88 -8.13
C ASN A 466 35.13 -19.00 -8.23
N GLY A 467 35.15 -19.91 -7.25
CA GLY A 467 36.10 -21.02 -7.26
C GLY A 467 36.01 -21.87 -5.99
N ILE A 468 36.61 -23.06 -6.06
CA ILE A 468 36.69 -24.01 -4.98
C ILE A 468 38.15 -24.42 -4.83
N LYS A 469 38.63 -24.47 -3.59
CA LYS A 469 39.95 -25.03 -3.25
C LYS A 469 39.75 -26.09 -2.14
N VAL A 470 40.20 -27.32 -2.42
CA VAL A 470 40.16 -28.41 -1.46
C VAL A 470 41.57 -28.61 -0.92
N PHE A 471 41.69 -28.98 0.37
CA PHE A 471 42.92 -29.17 1.09
C PHE A 471 42.98 -30.59 1.61
N GLY A 472 44.18 -31.07 1.95
CA GLY A 472 44.41 -32.44 2.46
C GLY A 472 44.01 -33.52 1.44
N ASP A 473 43.80 -34.75 1.96
CA ASP A 473 43.45 -35.93 1.15
C ASP A 473 41.93 -36.08 0.94
N PHE A 474 41.17 -35.00 1.09
CA PHE A 474 39.70 -35.03 0.93
C PHE A 474 39.32 -34.98 -0.55
N SER A 475 38.35 -35.80 -0.95
CA SER A 475 37.80 -35.73 -2.29
C SER A 475 36.87 -34.50 -2.43
N VAL A 476 36.88 -33.86 -3.60
CA VAL A 476 36.00 -32.69 -3.91
C VAL A 476 34.52 -33.04 -3.67
N GLU A 477 34.12 -34.26 -4.09
CA GLU A 477 32.74 -34.74 -3.91
C GLU A 477 32.34 -34.80 -2.42
N LYS A 478 33.25 -35.27 -1.54
CA LYS A 478 32.98 -35.36 -0.08
C LYS A 478 32.82 -33.98 0.53
N VAL A 479 33.75 -33.08 0.23
CA VAL A 479 33.73 -31.71 0.77
C VAL A 479 32.49 -30.95 0.30
N VAL A 480 32.14 -31.07 -0.97
CA VAL A 480 30.91 -30.44 -1.53
C VAL A 480 29.65 -31.06 -0.93
N ALA A 481 29.60 -32.39 -0.74
CA ALA A 481 28.45 -33.07 -0.18
C ALA A 481 28.15 -32.63 1.27
N VAL A 482 29.18 -32.58 2.13
CA VAL A 482 29.00 -32.20 3.54
C VAL A 482 28.68 -30.72 3.69
N CYS A 483 29.37 -29.87 2.94
CA CYS A 483 29.10 -28.42 2.94
C CYS A 483 27.69 -28.10 2.44
N ALA A 484 27.27 -28.63 1.29
CA ALA A 484 25.94 -28.46 0.75
C ALA A 484 24.85 -28.97 1.70
N THR A 485 25.10 -30.06 2.42
CA THR A 485 24.17 -30.60 3.40
C THR A 485 23.90 -29.59 4.52
N LEU A 486 24.96 -29.06 5.17
CA LEU A 486 24.80 -28.08 6.25
C LEU A 486 24.14 -26.78 5.77
N ILE A 487 24.49 -26.29 4.58
CA ILE A 487 23.92 -25.09 4.00
C ILE A 487 22.42 -25.30 3.75
N ARG A 488 21.99 -26.44 3.24
CA ARG A 488 20.58 -26.78 3.04
C ARG A 488 19.83 -26.83 4.38
N GLU A 489 20.38 -27.50 5.40
CA GLU A 489 19.76 -27.56 6.74
C GLU A 489 19.65 -26.16 7.39
N SER A 490 20.57 -25.25 7.06
CA SER A 490 20.48 -23.85 7.52
C SER A 490 19.34 -23.08 6.89
N GLY A 491 18.85 -23.48 5.72
CA GLY A 491 17.84 -22.76 4.95
C GLY A 491 18.33 -21.38 4.46
N SER A 492 19.63 -21.20 4.27
CA SER A 492 20.22 -19.94 3.79
C SER A 492 19.99 -19.74 2.29
N GLY A 493 20.07 -18.51 1.82
CA GLY A 493 19.97 -18.16 0.39
C GLY A 493 21.08 -18.79 -0.48
N LEU A 494 22.09 -19.40 0.13
CA LEU A 494 23.17 -20.12 -0.56
C LEU A 494 22.75 -21.51 -1.03
N ASP A 495 21.63 -22.07 -0.56
CA ASP A 495 21.21 -23.44 -0.86
C ASP A 495 21.20 -23.73 -2.36
N LYS A 496 20.65 -22.84 -3.18
CA LYS A 496 20.60 -23.02 -4.64
C LYS A 496 21.98 -23.18 -5.26
N ILE A 497 22.94 -22.37 -4.87
CA ILE A 497 24.31 -22.39 -5.43
C ILE A 497 25.01 -23.71 -5.05
N PHE A 498 24.88 -24.13 -3.79
CA PHE A 498 25.48 -25.37 -3.34
C PHE A 498 24.73 -26.60 -3.85
N HIS A 499 23.42 -26.51 -4.10
CA HIS A 499 22.66 -27.54 -4.80
C HIS A 499 23.15 -27.74 -6.25
N ASP A 500 23.30 -26.65 -6.98
CA ASP A 500 23.79 -26.68 -8.38
C ASP A 500 25.23 -27.22 -8.43
N LEU A 501 26.08 -26.82 -7.47
CA LEU A 501 27.43 -27.34 -7.32
C LEU A 501 27.43 -28.84 -7.01
N LEU A 502 26.61 -29.30 -6.06
CA LEU A 502 26.46 -30.70 -5.69
C LEU A 502 26.10 -31.55 -6.92
N ARG A 503 25.14 -31.08 -7.74
CA ARG A 503 24.77 -31.77 -8.99
C ARG A 503 25.92 -31.80 -10.00
N ALA A 504 26.65 -30.69 -10.14
CA ALA A 504 27.76 -30.58 -11.08
C ALA A 504 28.92 -31.55 -10.74
N GLN A 505 29.12 -31.84 -9.43
CA GLN A 505 30.15 -32.76 -8.98
C GLN A 505 29.64 -34.22 -8.84
N GLY A 506 28.38 -34.51 -9.19
CA GLY A 506 27.80 -35.84 -9.02
C GLY A 506 27.64 -36.28 -7.55
N ALA A 507 27.75 -35.35 -6.62
CA ALA A 507 27.67 -35.61 -5.18
C ALA A 507 26.19 -35.67 -4.73
N VAL A 508 25.93 -36.28 -3.57
CA VAL A 508 24.60 -36.42 -3.00
C VAL A 508 24.56 -35.89 -1.56
N TYR A 509 23.42 -35.35 -1.14
CA TYR A 509 23.20 -34.93 0.23
C TYR A 509 23.41 -36.08 1.22
N ARG A 510 23.91 -35.75 2.38
CA ARG A 510 24.17 -36.72 3.48
C ARG A 510 23.12 -36.49 4.59
N ARG A 511 22.93 -37.52 5.44
CA ARG A 511 22.16 -37.31 6.67
C ARG A 511 23.11 -36.67 7.70
N CYS A 512 22.67 -35.60 8.36
CA CYS A 512 23.36 -34.96 9.46
C CYS A 512 22.61 -35.16 10.78
N SER A 513 23.33 -35.13 11.88
CA SER A 513 22.82 -35.13 13.25
C SER A 513 23.47 -33.99 14.03
N GLY A 514 22.85 -33.55 15.12
CA GLY A 514 23.43 -32.52 15.97
C GLY A 514 23.60 -31.15 15.29
N PHE A 515 22.79 -30.81 14.30
CA PHE A 515 22.90 -29.54 13.57
C PHE A 515 22.75 -28.34 14.52
N GLN A 516 23.72 -27.43 14.50
CA GLN A 516 23.73 -26.19 15.30
C GLN A 516 24.15 -24.99 14.45
N ARG A 517 23.59 -23.81 14.80
CA ARG A 517 23.98 -22.51 14.25
C ARG A 517 24.71 -21.71 15.31
N HIS A 518 25.85 -21.13 14.95
CA HIS A 518 26.69 -20.37 15.86
C HIS A 518 26.67 -18.87 15.61
N GLU A 519 26.68 -18.07 16.67
CA GLU A 519 26.67 -16.59 16.58
C GLU A 519 27.93 -16.04 15.86
N GLY A 520 29.04 -16.80 15.88
CA GLY A 520 30.26 -16.44 15.14
C GLY A 520 30.18 -16.53 13.63
N GLY A 521 29.02 -16.84 13.05
CA GLY A 521 28.80 -16.94 11.61
C GLY A 521 29.21 -18.30 11.06
N GLY A 522 28.72 -19.38 11.66
CA GLY A 522 28.99 -20.74 11.22
C GLY A 522 27.92 -21.76 11.61
N LEU A 523 28.07 -22.94 11.08
CA LEU A 523 27.22 -24.11 11.22
C LEU A 523 28.07 -25.30 11.67
N SER A 524 27.55 -26.14 12.54
CA SER A 524 28.16 -27.43 12.89
C SER A 524 27.14 -28.56 12.79
N ALA A 525 27.59 -29.74 12.45
CA ALA A 525 26.81 -30.99 12.48
C ALA A 525 27.71 -32.19 12.40
N ASP A 526 27.23 -33.35 12.83
CA ASP A 526 27.91 -34.61 12.69
C ASP A 526 27.38 -35.40 11.49
N ILE A 527 28.26 -35.80 10.58
CA ILE A 527 27.94 -36.56 9.37
C ILE A 527 28.78 -37.82 9.35
N ARG A 528 28.16 -38.99 9.52
CA ARG A 528 28.82 -40.31 9.54
C ARG A 528 29.91 -40.47 10.63
N GLY A 529 29.75 -39.75 11.73
CA GLY A 529 30.71 -39.79 12.84
C GLY A 529 31.85 -38.78 12.72
N GLU A 530 31.93 -38.01 11.64
CA GLU A 530 32.87 -36.89 11.46
C GLU A 530 32.19 -35.59 11.89
N HIS A 531 32.90 -34.74 12.61
CA HIS A 531 32.43 -33.41 13.01
C HIS A 531 32.69 -32.39 11.90
N ILE A 532 31.64 -31.83 11.35
CA ILE A 532 31.72 -30.91 10.21
C ILE A 532 31.45 -29.48 10.68
N LEU A 533 32.31 -28.55 10.32
CA LEU A 533 32.18 -27.12 10.53
C LEU A 533 32.08 -26.40 9.17
N VAL A 534 31.08 -25.56 9.00
CA VAL A 534 30.92 -24.74 7.80
C VAL A 534 30.66 -23.29 8.21
N GLY A 535 31.45 -22.33 7.72
CA GLY A 535 31.24 -20.94 8.13
C GLY A 535 32.23 -19.94 7.54
N SER A 536 32.27 -18.76 8.15
CA SER A 536 33.21 -17.70 7.80
C SER A 536 34.62 -17.95 8.33
N ALA A 537 35.62 -17.22 7.83
CA ALA A 537 37.00 -17.32 8.34
C ALA A 537 37.10 -17.00 9.84
N SER A 538 36.32 -16.03 10.32
CA SER A 538 36.26 -15.67 11.74
C SER A 538 35.67 -16.79 12.59
N PHE A 539 34.69 -17.51 12.08
CA PHE A 539 34.12 -18.67 12.74
C PHE A 539 35.14 -19.85 12.82
N MET A 540 35.88 -20.13 11.73
CA MET A 540 36.93 -21.14 11.74
C MET A 540 38.03 -20.82 12.77
N ALA A 541 38.44 -19.54 12.86
CA ALA A 541 39.37 -19.10 13.87
C ALA A 541 38.84 -19.26 15.31
N LEU A 542 37.53 -19.00 15.52
CA LEU A 542 36.86 -19.20 16.82
C LEU A 542 36.81 -20.67 17.21
N MET A 543 36.71 -21.59 16.25
CA MET A 543 36.69 -23.03 16.44
C MET A 543 38.09 -23.66 16.39
N GLU A 544 39.14 -22.83 16.48
CA GLU A 544 40.56 -23.25 16.52
C GLU A 544 41.02 -24.02 15.26
N VAL A 545 40.30 -23.91 14.14
CA VAL A 545 40.71 -24.47 12.85
C VAL A 545 41.85 -23.63 12.27
N SER A 546 43.01 -24.28 12.02
CA SER A 546 44.16 -23.60 11.45
C SER A 546 43.94 -23.20 9.99
N LEU A 547 43.99 -21.88 9.71
CA LEU A 547 43.87 -21.37 8.36
C LEU A 547 45.26 -21.10 7.75
N PRO A 548 45.47 -21.42 6.47
CA PRO A 548 46.74 -21.13 5.79
C PRO A 548 47.06 -19.62 5.82
N GLN A 549 48.32 -19.29 6.10
CA GLN A 549 48.78 -17.88 6.09
C GLN A 549 48.68 -17.28 4.70
N GLY A 550 48.22 -16.04 4.61
CA GLY A 550 48.07 -15.32 3.31
C GLY A 550 46.71 -15.48 2.60
N LEU A 551 45.76 -16.20 3.19
CA LEU A 551 44.39 -16.31 2.65
C LEU A 551 43.60 -15.02 2.91
N ASN A 552 43.58 -14.12 1.94
CA ASN A 552 42.82 -12.84 2.02
C ASN A 552 41.42 -12.95 1.35
N VAL A 553 40.72 -14.07 1.57
CA VAL A 553 39.40 -14.29 0.98
C VAL A 553 38.33 -13.79 1.95
N ARG A 554 37.77 -12.58 1.70
CA ARG A 554 36.82 -11.93 2.60
C ARG A 554 35.38 -12.49 2.52
N ASN A 555 35.00 -13.10 1.39
CA ASN A 555 33.66 -13.62 1.16
C ASN A 555 33.75 -15.08 0.70
N ALA A 556 34.01 -15.98 1.64
CA ALA A 556 34.10 -17.39 1.35
C ALA A 556 33.37 -18.22 2.42
N VAL A 557 32.95 -19.38 2.01
CA VAL A 557 32.49 -20.45 2.88
C VAL A 557 33.68 -21.39 3.11
N PHE A 558 34.05 -21.55 4.34
CA PHE A 558 35.09 -22.51 4.80
C PHE A 558 34.40 -23.77 5.28
N CYS A 559 34.97 -24.92 4.97
CA CYS A 559 34.54 -26.23 5.43
C CYS A 559 35.70 -26.93 6.12
N ALA A 560 35.49 -27.35 7.36
CA ALA A 560 36.45 -28.19 8.10
C ALA A 560 35.77 -29.51 8.47
N ILE A 561 36.58 -30.58 8.51
CA ILE A 561 36.20 -31.95 8.88
C ILE A 561 37.10 -32.37 9.99
N ASP A 562 36.56 -32.76 11.15
CA ASP A 562 37.30 -33.17 12.37
C ASP A 562 38.40 -32.18 12.78
N GLY A 563 38.15 -30.87 12.62
CA GLY A 563 39.07 -29.78 12.98
C GLY A 563 40.12 -29.44 11.90
N GLU A 564 40.18 -30.19 10.80
CA GLU A 564 41.09 -29.90 9.69
C GLU A 564 40.38 -29.16 8.59
N LEU A 565 41.01 -28.12 8.01
CA LEU A 565 40.47 -27.38 6.89
C LEU A 565 40.38 -28.28 5.64
N ALA A 566 39.17 -28.61 5.23
CA ALA A 566 38.90 -29.48 4.08
C ALA A 566 38.67 -28.71 2.77
N GLY A 567 38.03 -27.50 2.83
CA GLY A 567 37.76 -26.76 1.63
C GLY A 567 37.38 -25.29 1.82
N ILE A 568 37.56 -24.51 0.75
CA ILE A 568 37.19 -23.11 0.68
C ILE A 568 36.39 -22.88 -0.60
N PHE A 569 35.25 -22.25 -0.47
CA PHE A 569 34.36 -21.85 -1.57
C PHE A 569 34.33 -20.33 -1.66
N ALA A 570 34.96 -19.76 -2.66
CA ALA A 570 34.98 -18.31 -2.86
C ALA A 570 33.66 -17.81 -3.47
N LEU A 571 32.96 -16.91 -2.78
CA LEU A 571 31.68 -16.36 -3.20
C LEU A 571 31.81 -14.90 -3.65
N ASN A 572 31.07 -14.54 -4.68
CA ASN A 572 30.91 -13.15 -5.09
C ASN A 572 29.47 -12.72 -4.93
N TYR A 573 29.25 -11.68 -4.10
CA TYR A 573 27.96 -11.06 -3.85
C TYR A 573 27.86 -9.80 -4.69
N VAL A 574 26.84 -9.70 -5.51
CA VAL A 574 26.50 -8.50 -6.32
C VAL A 574 25.20 -7.92 -5.80
N LEU A 575 25.23 -6.67 -5.35
CA LEU A 575 24.02 -5.99 -4.90
C LEU A 575 23.28 -5.40 -6.08
N HIS A 576 21.99 -5.71 -6.20
CA HIS A 576 21.16 -5.10 -7.25
C HIS A 576 20.99 -3.59 -6.99
N GLY A 577 21.07 -2.78 -8.06
CA GLY A 577 21.07 -1.30 -7.95
C GLY A 577 19.81 -0.69 -7.31
N THR A 578 18.71 -1.46 -7.22
CA THR A 578 17.46 -1.01 -6.58
C THR A 578 17.46 -1.13 -5.06
N ILE A 579 18.40 -1.87 -4.45
CA ILE A 579 18.38 -2.19 -3.02
C ILE A 579 18.75 -0.98 -2.16
N SER A 580 19.81 -0.25 -2.50
CA SER A 580 20.21 0.94 -1.75
C SER A 580 19.13 2.03 -1.74
N PRO A 581 18.50 2.39 -2.87
CA PRO A 581 17.35 3.29 -2.87
C PRO A 581 16.15 2.76 -2.05
N ALA A 582 15.88 1.43 -2.11
CA ALA A 582 14.80 0.82 -1.36
C ALA A 582 14.99 0.94 0.15
N ILE A 583 16.20 0.64 0.66
CA ILE A 583 16.55 0.79 2.08
C ILE A 583 16.45 2.28 2.48
N SER A 584 16.95 3.19 1.65
CA SER A 584 16.86 4.63 1.91
C SER A 584 15.42 5.12 1.98
N ALA A 585 14.53 4.61 1.11
CA ALA A 585 13.10 4.92 1.12
C ALA A 585 12.39 4.39 2.38
N LEU A 586 12.73 3.17 2.84
CA LEU A 586 12.21 2.59 4.07
C LEU A 586 12.61 3.42 5.29
N VAL A 587 13.90 3.74 5.42
CA VAL A 587 14.42 4.57 6.50
C VAL A 587 13.79 5.97 6.48
N GLY A 588 13.66 6.59 5.30
CA GLY A 588 12.98 7.88 5.12
C GLY A 588 11.48 7.84 5.45
N ALA A 589 10.86 6.67 5.36
CA ALA A 589 9.48 6.44 5.79
C ALA A 589 9.37 6.00 7.27
N HIS A 590 10.44 6.05 8.05
CA HIS A 590 10.49 5.58 9.44
C HIS A 590 10.06 4.11 9.60
N VAL A 591 10.59 3.25 8.73
CA VAL A 591 10.47 1.79 8.81
C VAL A 591 11.88 1.23 8.95
N SER A 592 12.19 0.66 10.11
CA SER A 592 13.51 0.09 10.39
C SER A 592 13.65 -1.28 9.70
N PRO A 593 14.65 -1.47 8.81
CA PRO A 593 14.95 -2.79 8.28
C PRO A 593 15.53 -3.70 9.38
N VAL A 594 14.98 -4.90 9.53
CA VAL A 594 15.44 -5.94 10.45
C VAL A 594 16.00 -7.08 9.63
N LEU A 595 17.27 -7.37 9.77
CA LEU A 595 17.96 -8.34 8.94
C LEU A 595 17.80 -9.76 9.53
N CYS A 596 16.89 -10.54 8.94
CA CYS A 596 16.60 -11.93 9.32
C CYS A 596 17.27 -12.91 8.35
N THR A 597 18.53 -12.59 7.95
CA THR A 597 19.30 -13.42 7.03
C THR A 597 19.84 -14.66 7.72
N ARG A 598 19.79 -15.80 7.03
CA ARG A 598 20.37 -17.07 7.47
C ARG A 598 21.76 -17.30 6.87
N ASP A 599 22.20 -16.45 5.94
CA ASP A 599 23.55 -16.46 5.40
C ASP A 599 24.52 -15.83 6.39
N PHE A 600 25.42 -16.64 6.90
CA PHE A 600 26.41 -16.25 7.90
C PHE A 600 27.47 -15.26 7.37
N ASN A 601 27.61 -15.10 6.05
CA ASN A 601 28.50 -14.10 5.45
C ASN A 601 27.89 -12.68 5.47
N LEU A 602 26.56 -12.56 5.63
CA LEU A 602 25.86 -11.27 5.62
C LEU A 602 25.96 -10.60 7.00
N ILE A 603 27.14 -10.10 7.33
CA ILE A 603 27.42 -9.37 8.56
C ILE A 603 27.36 -7.85 8.35
N PRO A 604 27.10 -7.05 9.42
CA PRO A 604 27.04 -5.58 9.33
C PRO A 604 28.28 -4.94 8.69
N ALA A 605 29.46 -5.44 9.01
CA ALA A 605 30.72 -4.92 8.46
C ALA A 605 30.80 -5.07 6.95
N MET A 606 30.41 -6.22 6.40
CA MET A 606 30.37 -6.48 4.96
C MET A 606 29.39 -5.54 4.25
N LEU A 607 28.18 -5.38 4.80
CA LEU A 607 27.14 -4.54 4.21
C LEU A 607 27.56 -3.07 4.19
N ARG A 608 28.28 -2.59 5.22
CA ARG A 608 28.82 -1.24 5.29
C ARG A 608 29.98 -1.04 4.31
N GLN A 609 30.99 -1.91 4.38
CA GLN A 609 32.25 -1.73 3.63
C GLN A 609 32.07 -1.96 2.13
N LYS A 610 31.46 -3.09 1.75
CA LYS A 610 31.30 -3.47 0.34
C LYS A 610 30.17 -2.74 -0.36
N PHE A 611 29.01 -2.58 0.31
CA PHE A 611 27.79 -2.09 -0.32
C PHE A 611 27.39 -0.67 0.14
N LYS A 612 28.11 -0.08 1.09
CA LYS A 612 27.85 1.28 1.62
C LYS A 612 26.40 1.49 2.11
N LEU A 613 25.80 0.43 2.68
CA LEU A 613 24.45 0.49 3.24
C LEU A 613 24.45 1.18 4.61
N PRO A 614 23.36 1.89 4.99
CA PRO A 614 23.23 2.60 6.26
C PRO A 614 22.95 1.64 7.43
N VAL A 615 23.93 0.85 7.80
CA VAL A 615 23.84 -0.24 8.79
C VAL A 615 23.43 0.27 10.17
N GLU A 616 23.75 1.51 10.53
CA GLU A 616 23.34 2.14 11.80
C GLU A 616 21.84 2.30 11.95
N LYS A 617 21.08 2.25 10.84
CA LYS A 617 19.62 2.37 10.78
C LYS A 617 18.91 1.04 10.55
N MET A 618 19.66 -0.06 10.66
CA MET A 618 19.18 -1.42 10.47
C MET A 618 19.36 -2.19 11.77
N ASP A 619 18.41 -3.06 12.09
CA ASP A 619 18.48 -3.94 13.26
C ASP A 619 19.03 -5.30 12.87
N PHE A 620 19.93 -5.86 13.72
CA PHE A 620 20.57 -7.16 13.53
C PHE A 620 20.23 -8.08 14.72
N PRO A 621 19.21 -8.92 14.61
CA PRO A 621 18.87 -9.89 15.65
C PRO A 621 19.97 -10.94 15.88
N SER A 622 19.95 -11.61 17.05
CA SER A 622 20.74 -12.83 17.31
C SER A 622 20.38 -13.95 16.32
N VAL A 623 21.26 -14.94 16.14
CA VAL A 623 21.07 -16.04 15.19
C VAL A 623 19.78 -16.82 15.47
N GLU A 624 19.50 -17.12 16.73
CA GLU A 624 18.26 -17.78 17.14
C GLU A 624 17.03 -16.96 16.74
N ARG A 625 17.04 -15.65 17.06
CA ARG A 625 15.93 -14.75 16.74
C ARG A 625 15.75 -14.52 15.24
N ARG A 626 16.83 -14.50 14.45
CA ARG A 626 16.75 -14.45 12.98
C ARG A 626 16.05 -15.70 12.44
N THR A 627 16.36 -16.86 12.99
CA THR A 627 15.77 -18.13 12.58
C THR A 627 14.27 -18.18 12.85
N GLU A 628 13.82 -17.74 14.04
CA GLU A 628 12.39 -17.62 14.36
C GLU A 628 11.66 -16.63 13.45
N LEU A 629 12.23 -15.44 13.26
CA LEU A 629 11.61 -14.38 12.44
C LEU A 629 11.57 -14.71 10.95
N SER A 630 12.43 -15.61 10.47
CA SER A 630 12.47 -16.05 9.06
C SER A 630 11.89 -17.46 8.87
N ASP A 631 11.19 -17.98 9.87
CA ASP A 631 10.55 -19.29 9.77
C ASP A 631 9.36 -19.21 8.77
N PRO A 632 9.38 -20.02 7.69
CA PRO A 632 8.30 -20.03 6.71
C PRO A 632 6.96 -20.55 7.28
N ASP A 633 7.01 -21.36 8.36
CA ASP A 633 5.84 -21.93 9.02
C ASP A 633 5.30 -21.04 10.18
N ALA A 634 5.92 -19.88 10.42
CA ALA A 634 5.48 -18.95 11.45
C ALA A 634 4.05 -18.45 11.16
N PRO A 635 3.19 -18.30 12.19
CA PRO A 635 1.85 -17.78 12.01
C PRO A 635 1.87 -16.28 11.65
N HIS A 636 1.30 -15.94 10.51
CA HIS A 636 1.19 -14.57 10.04
C HIS A 636 -0.22 -13.99 10.22
N SER A 637 -0.30 -12.67 10.25
CA SER A 637 -1.58 -11.96 10.31
C SER A 637 -2.47 -12.33 9.11
N PRO A 638 -3.79 -12.57 9.30
CA PRO A 638 -4.70 -12.89 8.21
C PRO A 638 -4.97 -11.67 7.28
N ARG A 639 -4.55 -10.47 7.68
CA ARG A 639 -4.71 -9.26 6.86
C ARG A 639 -3.51 -9.03 5.97
N ILE A 640 -3.76 -9.07 4.67
CA ILE A 640 -2.77 -8.83 3.62
C ILE A 640 -2.60 -7.32 3.42
N THR A 641 -1.37 -6.83 3.50
CA THR A 641 -1.01 -5.47 3.10
C THR A 641 -0.88 -5.36 1.59
N ALA A 642 -0.11 -6.27 0.98
CA ALA A 642 0.13 -6.31 -0.45
C ALA A 642 0.42 -7.74 -0.93
N VAL A 643 0.24 -7.96 -2.23
CA VAL A 643 0.67 -9.17 -2.95
C VAL A 643 1.83 -8.78 -3.87
N LEU A 644 2.93 -9.53 -3.81
CA LEU A 644 4.09 -9.34 -4.67
C LEU A 644 4.16 -10.48 -5.71
N CYS A 645 4.41 -10.11 -6.96
CA CYS A 645 4.55 -11.06 -8.08
C CYS A 645 6.01 -11.40 -8.37
N ARG A 646 6.95 -10.74 -7.71
CA ARG A 646 8.40 -10.90 -7.90
C ARG A 646 9.10 -10.86 -6.56
N GLU A 647 10.17 -11.62 -6.43
CA GLU A 647 11.07 -11.55 -5.29
C GLU A 647 11.91 -10.28 -5.29
N GLY A 648 12.47 -9.96 -4.13
CA GLY A 648 13.41 -8.89 -3.92
C GLY A 648 12.84 -7.70 -3.15
N LEU A 649 13.74 -6.91 -2.61
CA LEU A 649 13.41 -5.77 -1.75
C LEU A 649 12.67 -4.63 -2.47
N GLY A 650 12.89 -4.46 -3.79
CA GLY A 650 12.27 -3.38 -4.55
C GLY A 650 10.74 -3.36 -4.43
N PRO A 651 10.03 -4.38 -4.93
CA PRO A 651 8.57 -4.47 -4.81
C PRO A 651 8.07 -4.42 -3.37
N PHE A 652 8.78 -5.07 -2.45
CA PHE A 652 8.42 -5.11 -1.03
C PHE A 652 8.49 -3.72 -0.38
N SER A 653 9.60 -3.01 -0.55
CA SER A 653 9.77 -1.67 -0.02
C SER A 653 8.78 -0.66 -0.63
N GLU A 654 8.54 -0.74 -1.95
CA GLU A 654 7.58 0.13 -2.61
C GLU A 654 6.16 -0.08 -2.12
N ALA A 655 5.75 -1.33 -1.86
CA ALA A 655 4.44 -1.63 -1.28
C ALA A 655 4.29 -1.04 0.12
N VAL A 656 5.29 -1.22 0.99
CA VAL A 656 5.29 -0.72 2.37
C VAL A 656 5.32 0.80 2.44
N VAL A 657 6.25 1.45 1.74
CA VAL A 657 6.38 2.91 1.71
C VAL A 657 5.15 3.54 1.06
N GLY A 658 4.67 2.95 -0.04
CA GLY A 658 3.47 3.40 -0.74
C GLY A 658 2.22 3.33 0.11
N ALA A 659 2.01 2.23 0.86
CA ALA A 659 0.90 2.07 1.80
C ALA A 659 0.92 3.15 2.88
N LYS A 660 2.07 3.39 3.49
CA LYS A 660 2.25 4.40 4.55
C LYS A 660 2.00 5.82 4.05
N ARG A 661 2.53 6.17 2.87
CA ARG A 661 2.28 7.47 2.24
C ARG A 661 0.82 7.67 1.84
N LEU A 662 0.18 6.62 1.30
CA LEU A 662 -1.25 6.66 0.98
C LEU A 662 -2.10 6.94 2.22
N LYS A 663 -1.81 6.28 3.35
CA LYS A 663 -2.49 6.52 4.64
C LYS A 663 -2.40 7.99 5.05
N ILE A 664 -1.20 8.56 5.05
CA ILE A 664 -0.96 9.96 5.42
C ILE A 664 -1.69 10.91 4.46
N ALA A 665 -1.56 10.69 3.16
CA ALA A 665 -2.20 11.52 2.15
C ALA A 665 -3.72 11.55 2.29
N VAL A 666 -4.36 10.39 2.49
CA VAL A 666 -5.82 10.30 2.66
C VAL A 666 -6.26 10.99 3.94
N ARG A 667 -5.55 10.81 5.07
CA ARG A 667 -5.88 11.46 6.34
C ARG A 667 -5.82 12.99 6.25
N ILE A 668 -4.71 13.53 5.75
CA ILE A 668 -4.53 15.00 5.63
C ILE A 668 -5.55 15.57 4.63
N SER A 669 -5.72 14.96 3.48
CA SER A 669 -6.66 15.45 2.46
C SER A 669 -8.12 15.37 2.95
N SER A 670 -8.49 14.35 3.73
CA SER A 670 -9.82 14.25 4.34
C SER A 670 -10.08 15.37 5.35
N ALA A 671 -9.11 15.64 6.22
CA ALA A 671 -9.20 16.73 7.19
C ALA A 671 -9.35 18.09 6.50
N LEU A 672 -8.51 18.37 5.50
CA LEU A 672 -8.59 19.61 4.71
C LEU A 672 -9.93 19.73 3.98
N SER A 673 -10.44 18.64 3.42
CA SER A 673 -11.73 18.66 2.72
C SER A 673 -12.90 18.96 3.66
N VAL A 674 -12.94 18.35 4.84
CA VAL A 674 -13.98 18.64 5.84
C VAL A 674 -13.86 20.06 6.36
N LEU A 675 -12.64 20.54 6.62
CA LEU A 675 -12.41 21.92 7.05
C LEU A 675 -12.91 22.91 5.99
N GLY A 676 -12.58 22.68 4.72
CA GLY A 676 -13.07 23.51 3.61
C GLY A 676 -14.60 23.51 3.48
N SER A 677 -15.24 22.34 3.67
CA SER A 677 -16.71 22.24 3.65
C SER A 677 -17.37 23.00 4.81
N VAL A 678 -16.81 22.94 6.02
CA VAL A 678 -17.31 23.67 7.20
C VAL A 678 -17.15 25.17 7.00
N ILE A 679 -15.97 25.63 6.56
CA ILE A 679 -15.71 27.06 6.29
C ILE A 679 -16.63 27.55 5.18
N GLY A 680 -16.83 26.75 4.11
CA GLY A 680 -17.73 27.07 3.02
C GLY A 680 -19.18 27.22 3.47
N LEU A 681 -19.65 26.29 4.30
CA LEU A 681 -21.00 26.36 4.90
C LEU A 681 -21.20 27.63 5.71
N LEU A 682 -20.26 27.94 6.63
CA LEU A 682 -20.35 29.11 7.49
C LEU A 682 -20.29 30.43 6.70
N LEU A 683 -19.40 30.50 5.71
CA LEU A 683 -19.28 31.67 4.85
C LEU A 683 -20.53 31.85 3.98
N ALA A 684 -21.05 30.77 3.39
CA ALA A 684 -22.28 30.82 2.60
C ALA A 684 -23.48 31.21 3.49
N PHE A 685 -23.57 30.67 4.70
CA PHE A 685 -24.60 31.05 5.66
C PHE A 685 -24.55 32.55 5.96
N TYR A 686 -23.38 33.07 6.33
CA TYR A 686 -23.23 34.50 6.64
C TYR A 686 -23.64 35.38 5.48
N LEU A 687 -23.17 35.11 4.26
CA LEU A 687 -23.45 35.91 3.07
C LEU A 687 -24.94 35.82 2.62
N THR A 688 -25.56 34.64 2.79
CA THR A 688 -26.99 34.47 2.52
C THR A 688 -27.85 35.12 3.58
N PHE A 689 -27.46 35.12 4.82
CA PHE A 689 -28.14 35.79 5.92
C PHE A 689 -28.20 37.32 5.69
N VAL A 690 -27.09 37.92 5.25
CA VAL A 690 -27.01 39.36 4.92
C VAL A 690 -27.58 39.68 3.53
N SER A 691 -28.05 38.68 2.75
CA SER A 691 -28.51 38.81 1.37
C SER A 691 -27.48 39.41 0.40
N ALA A 692 -26.20 39.14 0.63
CA ALA A 692 -25.09 39.66 -0.18
C ALA A 692 -24.85 38.78 -1.43
N TRP A 693 -25.83 38.64 -2.37
CA TRP A 693 -25.70 37.75 -3.54
C TRP A 693 -24.56 38.12 -4.49
N GLN A 694 -24.16 39.40 -4.57
CA GLN A 694 -23.00 39.83 -5.36
C GLN A 694 -21.68 39.32 -4.77
N SER A 695 -21.59 39.21 -3.41
CA SER A 695 -20.43 38.72 -2.70
C SER A 695 -20.30 37.17 -2.64
N ILE A 696 -21.37 36.45 -3.03
CA ILE A 696 -21.38 34.99 -3.18
C ILE A 696 -21.71 34.61 -4.65
N SER A 697 -21.03 35.24 -5.59
CA SER A 697 -21.23 34.96 -7.01
C SER A 697 -20.80 33.55 -7.39
N PRO A 698 -21.32 32.96 -8.49
CA PRO A 698 -20.90 31.64 -8.98
C PRO A 698 -19.40 31.52 -9.22
N ALA A 699 -18.75 32.61 -9.68
CA ALA A 699 -17.30 32.65 -9.86
C ALA A 699 -16.53 32.47 -8.55
N GLN A 700 -16.92 33.25 -7.54
CA GLN A 700 -16.29 33.15 -6.21
C GLN A 700 -16.49 31.77 -5.57
N MET A 701 -17.67 31.16 -5.74
CA MET A 701 -17.97 29.81 -5.29
C MET A 701 -17.04 28.78 -5.96
N VAL A 702 -16.88 28.86 -7.27
CA VAL A 702 -15.96 27.96 -8.02
C VAL A 702 -14.52 28.16 -7.57
N VAL A 703 -14.05 29.42 -7.45
CA VAL A 703 -12.69 29.73 -7.01
C VAL A 703 -12.45 29.21 -5.59
N PHE A 704 -13.38 29.41 -4.67
CA PHE A 704 -13.29 28.91 -3.29
C PHE A 704 -13.15 27.38 -3.26
N LEU A 705 -14.04 26.65 -3.93
CA LEU A 705 -14.01 25.20 -3.96
C LEU A 705 -12.77 24.64 -4.68
N ALA A 706 -12.30 25.32 -5.74
CA ALA A 706 -11.07 24.97 -6.45
C ALA A 706 -9.81 25.21 -5.57
N ALA A 707 -9.81 26.27 -4.76
CA ALA A 707 -8.72 26.54 -3.82
C ALA A 707 -8.56 25.41 -2.79
N TRP A 708 -9.65 24.83 -2.28
CA TRP A 708 -9.61 23.66 -1.39
C TRP A 708 -9.30 22.35 -2.11
N LEU A 709 -9.53 22.24 -3.41
CA LEU A 709 -9.14 21.09 -4.22
C LEU A 709 -7.62 21.04 -4.45
N ALA A 710 -6.97 22.19 -4.63
CA ALA A 710 -5.55 22.29 -5.00
C ALA A 710 -4.62 21.56 -4.01
N PRO A 711 -4.69 21.73 -2.68
CA PRO A 711 -3.88 20.98 -1.72
C PRO A 711 -4.06 19.47 -1.85
N THR A 712 -5.30 18.99 -2.04
CA THR A 712 -5.59 17.56 -2.23
C THR A 712 -4.89 17.01 -3.46
N LEU A 713 -4.85 17.77 -4.56
CA LEU A 713 -4.15 17.36 -5.78
C LEU A 713 -2.64 17.34 -5.60
N LEU A 714 -2.07 18.29 -4.87
CA LEU A 714 -0.63 18.34 -4.54
C LEU A 714 -0.22 17.17 -3.64
N ILE A 715 -0.98 16.91 -2.57
CA ILE A 715 -0.74 15.78 -1.66
C ILE A 715 -0.86 14.44 -2.41
N SER A 716 -1.81 14.31 -3.32
CA SER A 716 -1.97 13.13 -4.17
C SER A 716 -0.72 12.86 -5.03
N ASN A 717 -0.07 13.91 -5.56
CA ASN A 717 1.15 13.76 -6.35
C ASN A 717 2.38 13.41 -5.48
N TRP A 718 2.39 13.86 -4.21
CA TRP A 718 3.48 13.55 -3.26
C TRP A 718 3.58 12.05 -2.96
N VAL A 719 2.48 11.29 -2.99
CA VAL A 719 2.47 9.85 -2.68
C VAL A 719 3.49 9.07 -3.51
N ASN A 720 3.76 9.46 -4.75
CA ASN A 720 4.65 8.75 -5.66
C ASN A 720 6.10 9.27 -5.69
N ARG A 721 6.42 10.30 -4.92
CA ARG A 721 7.77 10.91 -4.92
C ARG A 721 8.67 10.31 -3.83
N TYR A 722 9.20 9.09 -4.05
CA TYR A 722 10.18 8.42 -3.17
C TYR A 722 11.07 7.47 -3.97
#